data_6a9cfac339481368fdb03cae0080f8b5
#
_entry.id   6a9cfac339481368fdb03cae0080f8b5
#
_cell.length_a   1.000
_cell.length_b   1.000
_cell.length_c   1.000
_cell.angle_alpha   90.00
_cell.angle_beta   90.00
_cell.angle_gamma   90.00
#
_symmetry.space_group_name_H-M   'P 1'
#
loop_
_entity.id
_entity.type
_entity.pdbx_description
1 polymer ?
#
loop_
_entity_poly.entity_id
_entity_poly.type
_entity_poly.pdbx_seq_one_letter_code
_entity_poly.pdbx_strand_id
1 'polypeptide(L)'
;MGRDDTLLMNLPPQVVEVQRRAPEPVPATGVLQAGASRVDITPGFLSSLAGWGPTLLGARRARAAWGRLFARVLVLDDGQGERVALIAVDLHAGTRYLTERLAEHTAALGLHVGRLFLAGTHNHSGPGNIYANTYYDTFAPTESLLKERGLDTVMVDYLVERLGLAVREACARLRPARVGHGVARLWGYSRNRSLKALRENFPGVDDAALRQRVSVLGFPSGAPGAVPGNLPVEQVSVDPRIQVLWAEEAEAPHRPIGAFGTFGAHASLLAKEHPLCSPDFFGVATRYAELQLRGTLGEPGPVVGLAAGAIGDSDATRPGTTLEALKKERQDQTQNLSLLEKVGQEVGRQLVEACQDARAHASPSVRITALFDEPTIRDATLKDGGRLALAALVGAPTLRGSEMGGGVPFFKEGERLEELSDTDPQWPKAPPRALERLIRESLKYQPHTLPLRLLKVGDVWLMGCPGEPTSWLAHELAQVMRARGAREVMVTAVCGDYAGYLTTEREYKAQHYEGSSTLWGRNTEHWLVEHFDALAMSATAAVPSGTARFTMNPGVHRALTEPRPPTDKPTPSWPRPPEFAAPRVTNGRLVIAGRWFAWAPQERSELGWGAWIRLEDAETGEVLRSANQPLDDQHHTFLLEFMEAGGVLEWRWMVVLDDWRHLRNRRIRFRTQGPRGVSVQPPPGARWPEQRLVLSVAA
;
A
#
# COMPACT_ATOMS: atom_id res chain seq x y z
N MET A 1 3.79 -29.32 -19.31
CA MET A 1 2.95 -29.75 -18.19
C MET A 1 3.03 -31.25 -18.06
N GLY A 2 3.69 -31.75 -17.03
CA GLY A 2 3.86 -33.18 -16.79
C GLY A 2 2.58 -33.84 -16.24
N ARG A 3 2.56 -35.18 -16.20
CA ARG A 3 1.43 -35.97 -15.65
C ARG A 3 1.02 -35.58 -14.23
N ASP A 4 1.94 -35.03 -13.42
CA ASP A 4 1.68 -34.58 -12.03
C ASP A 4 0.84 -33.29 -11.93
N ASP A 5 0.92 -32.39 -12.91
CA ASP A 5 0.16 -31.13 -12.91
C ASP A 5 -1.35 -31.36 -13.06
N THR A 6 -1.74 -32.42 -13.76
CA THR A 6 -3.15 -32.80 -13.97
C THR A 6 -3.78 -33.37 -12.68
N LEU A 7 -2.99 -34.03 -11.84
CA LEU A 7 -3.43 -34.58 -10.56
C LEU A 7 -3.71 -33.47 -9.52
N LEU A 8 -2.87 -32.42 -9.46
CA LEU A 8 -3.03 -31.31 -8.54
C LEU A 8 -4.29 -30.46 -8.82
N MET A 9 -4.70 -30.34 -10.08
CA MET A 9 -5.91 -29.62 -10.46
C MET A 9 -7.23 -30.32 -10.07
N ASN A 10 -7.17 -31.63 -9.75
CA ASN A 10 -8.32 -32.43 -9.37
C ASN A 10 -8.45 -32.62 -7.84
N LEU A 11 -7.59 -31.98 -7.05
CA LEU A 11 -7.72 -32.02 -5.59
C LEU A 11 -8.97 -31.24 -5.14
N PRO A 12 -9.62 -31.70 -4.04
CA PRO A 12 -10.76 -30.97 -3.48
C PRO A 12 -10.33 -29.57 -3.05
N PRO A 13 -11.23 -28.57 -3.14
CA PRO A 13 -10.91 -27.22 -2.76
C PRO A 13 -10.51 -27.15 -1.28
N GLN A 14 -9.47 -26.38 -0.99
CA GLN A 14 -9.08 -26.03 0.36
C GLN A 14 -9.93 -24.85 0.84
N VAL A 15 -10.42 -24.94 2.08
CA VAL A 15 -11.25 -23.89 2.70
C VAL A 15 -10.55 -23.36 3.94
N VAL A 16 -10.46 -22.04 4.05
CA VAL A 16 -10.04 -21.33 5.25
C VAL A 16 -11.21 -20.47 5.73
N GLU A 17 -11.50 -20.53 7.02
CA GLU A 17 -12.62 -19.83 7.63
C GLU A 17 -12.14 -18.87 8.71
N VAL A 18 -12.78 -17.70 8.79
CA VAL A 18 -12.57 -16.70 9.84
C VAL A 18 -13.91 -16.40 10.49
N GLN A 19 -13.99 -16.63 11.79
CA GLN A 19 -15.20 -16.39 12.55
C GLN A 19 -15.34 -14.89 12.86
N ARG A 20 -16.41 -14.27 12.38
CA ARG A 20 -16.72 -12.87 12.69
C ARG A 20 -17.26 -12.78 14.12
N ARG A 21 -16.48 -12.14 14.99
CA ARG A 21 -16.88 -11.90 16.39
C ARG A 21 -17.74 -10.65 16.46
N ALA A 22 -18.78 -10.71 17.30
CA ALA A 22 -19.53 -9.50 17.65
C ALA A 22 -18.59 -8.47 18.30
N PRO A 23 -18.60 -7.21 17.90
CA PRO A 23 -17.79 -6.20 18.54
C PRO A 23 -18.34 -5.86 19.92
N GLU A 24 -17.43 -5.57 20.86
CA GLU A 24 -17.83 -5.03 22.17
C GLU A 24 -18.46 -3.63 21.98
N PRO A 25 -19.45 -3.26 22.79
CA PRO A 25 -20.02 -1.93 22.73
C PRO A 25 -18.97 -0.85 23.00
N VAL A 26 -18.95 0.18 22.16
CA VAL A 26 -18.09 1.36 22.37
C VAL A 26 -18.75 2.27 23.41
N PRO A 27 -18.06 2.61 24.52
CA PRO A 27 -18.62 3.51 25.54
C PRO A 27 -18.92 4.91 24.97
N ALA A 28 -20.09 5.44 25.27
CA ALA A 28 -20.43 6.81 24.93
C ALA A 28 -19.72 7.78 25.89
N THR A 29 -18.78 8.56 25.36
CA THR A 29 -18.01 9.58 26.12
C THR A 29 -18.61 10.99 25.95
N GLY A 30 -19.51 11.16 25.00
CA GLY A 30 -20.12 12.45 24.66
C GLY A 30 -19.23 13.44 23.91
N VAL A 31 -17.96 13.07 23.64
CA VAL A 31 -16.98 13.94 22.97
C VAL A 31 -16.27 13.19 21.85
N LEU A 32 -16.02 13.88 20.75
CA LEU A 32 -15.19 13.39 19.66
C LEU A 32 -13.77 13.11 20.16
N GLN A 33 -13.26 11.91 19.90
CA GLN A 33 -11.92 11.49 20.28
C GLN A 33 -11.13 11.01 19.06
N ALA A 34 -9.82 11.15 19.12
CA ALA A 34 -8.90 10.56 18.16
C ALA A 34 -7.66 10.00 18.84
N GLY A 35 -7.09 8.96 18.24
CA GLY A 35 -5.82 8.41 18.65
C GLY A 35 -5.06 7.86 17.44
N ALA A 36 -3.74 7.92 17.48
CA ALA A 36 -2.93 7.46 16.36
C ALA A 36 -1.72 6.62 16.80
N SER A 37 -1.28 5.74 15.93
CA SER A 37 -0.10 4.91 16.14
C SER A 37 0.62 4.61 14.85
N ARG A 38 1.91 4.30 14.95
CA ARG A 38 2.75 3.79 13.86
C ARG A 38 3.48 2.55 14.33
N VAL A 39 3.28 1.43 13.64
CA VAL A 39 3.92 0.16 13.97
C VAL A 39 4.66 -0.38 12.75
N ASP A 40 5.90 -0.80 12.96
CA ASP A 40 6.72 -1.48 11.95
C ASP A 40 6.11 -2.84 11.61
N ILE A 41 5.86 -3.07 10.32
CA ILE A 41 5.33 -4.30 9.75
C ILE A 41 6.32 -4.98 8.80
N THR A 42 7.58 -4.52 8.77
CA THR A 42 8.59 -5.08 7.87
C THR A 42 8.78 -6.56 8.18
N PRO A 43 8.53 -7.46 7.22
CA PRO A 43 8.73 -8.89 7.44
C PRO A 43 10.20 -9.20 7.51
N GLY A 44 10.51 -10.39 7.98
CA GLY A 44 11.83 -10.97 7.81
C GLY A 44 12.23 -11.05 6.33
N PHE A 45 13.52 -11.19 6.07
CA PHE A 45 14.06 -11.29 4.72
C PHE A 45 13.60 -12.55 4.00
N LEU A 46 13.75 -12.54 2.67
CA LEU A 46 13.39 -13.62 1.77
C LEU A 46 11.87 -13.79 1.52
N SER A 47 11.04 -12.84 1.94
CA SER A 47 9.64 -12.84 1.53
C SER A 47 9.51 -12.65 0.02
N SER A 48 8.54 -13.31 -0.60
CA SER A 48 8.12 -12.96 -1.95
C SER A 48 7.62 -11.52 -1.98
N LEU A 49 7.81 -10.83 -3.11
CA LEU A 49 7.35 -9.45 -3.29
C LEU A 49 6.10 -9.43 -4.15
N ALA A 50 5.11 -8.66 -3.73
CA ALA A 50 3.83 -8.49 -4.40
C ALA A 50 3.90 -7.63 -5.67
N GLY A 51 2.82 -7.57 -6.43
CA GLY A 51 2.44 -6.53 -7.38
C GLY A 51 2.90 -6.71 -8.82
N TRP A 52 4.09 -7.25 -9.10
CA TRP A 52 4.63 -7.31 -10.46
C TRP A 52 4.27 -8.57 -11.26
N GLY A 53 3.52 -9.49 -10.65
CA GLY A 53 3.20 -10.78 -11.27
C GLY A 53 4.41 -11.72 -11.40
N PRO A 54 4.23 -12.89 -12.04
CA PRO A 54 5.29 -13.89 -12.15
C PRO A 54 6.38 -13.46 -13.10
N THR A 55 7.63 -13.76 -12.77
CA THR A 55 8.71 -13.81 -13.75
C THR A 55 8.79 -15.22 -14.32
N LEU A 56 9.19 -15.36 -15.58
CA LEU A 56 9.42 -16.68 -16.21
C LEU A 56 10.49 -17.51 -15.47
N LEU A 57 11.33 -16.87 -14.65
CA LEU A 57 12.50 -17.42 -14.00
C LEU A 57 12.33 -17.68 -12.49
N GLY A 58 11.13 -17.50 -11.93
CA GLY A 58 10.86 -17.80 -10.52
C GLY A 58 10.31 -16.62 -9.69
N ALA A 59 10.29 -16.77 -8.39
CA ALA A 59 9.78 -15.78 -7.45
C ALA A 59 10.63 -14.51 -7.44
N ARG A 60 9.97 -13.37 -7.36
CA ARG A 60 10.59 -12.11 -7.02
C ARG A 60 10.72 -12.03 -5.49
N ARG A 61 11.87 -12.42 -4.97
CA ARG A 61 12.18 -12.38 -3.53
C ARG A 61 13.00 -11.17 -3.17
N ALA A 62 12.73 -10.59 -2.00
CA ALA A 62 13.55 -9.53 -1.45
C ALA A 62 14.98 -10.02 -1.19
N ARG A 63 15.95 -9.35 -1.79
CA ARG A 63 17.40 -9.56 -1.53
C ARG A 63 18.00 -8.43 -0.73
N ALA A 64 17.23 -7.40 -0.47
CA ALA A 64 17.62 -6.26 0.32
C ALA A 64 16.36 -5.51 0.79
N ALA A 65 16.51 -4.56 1.71
CA ALA A 65 15.48 -3.62 2.11
C ALA A 65 15.97 -2.19 1.90
N TRP A 66 15.07 -1.33 1.43
CA TRP A 66 15.30 0.11 1.36
C TRP A 66 14.18 0.83 2.10
N GLY A 67 14.46 1.20 3.36
CA GLY A 67 13.48 1.68 4.31
C GLY A 67 12.66 0.56 4.95
N ARG A 68 11.79 0.93 5.86
CA ARG A 68 10.90 0.04 6.62
C ARG A 68 9.46 0.19 6.17
N LEU A 69 8.69 -0.87 6.28
CA LEU A 69 7.25 -0.88 6.05
C LEU A 69 6.52 -0.58 7.35
N PHE A 70 5.50 0.25 7.28
CA PHE A 70 4.71 0.63 8.44
C PHE A 70 3.21 0.44 8.23
N ALA A 71 2.50 0.15 9.32
CA ALA A 71 1.10 0.44 9.49
C ALA A 71 0.96 1.77 10.25
N ARG A 72 0.21 2.71 9.69
CA ARG A 72 -0.13 3.99 10.30
C ARG A 72 -1.63 4.05 10.50
N VAL A 73 -2.05 4.19 11.74
CA VAL A 73 -3.44 4.08 12.15
C VAL A 73 -3.91 5.40 12.73
N LEU A 74 -5.05 5.88 12.27
CA LEU A 74 -5.84 6.94 12.89
C LEU A 74 -7.18 6.33 13.30
N VAL A 75 -7.46 6.29 14.60
CA VAL A 75 -8.76 5.92 15.15
C VAL A 75 -9.56 7.19 15.44
N LEU A 76 -10.79 7.22 14.97
CA LEU A 76 -11.77 8.25 15.27
C LEU A 76 -12.93 7.61 16.05
N ASP A 77 -13.39 8.28 17.09
CA ASP A 77 -14.50 7.87 17.95
C ASP A 77 -15.40 9.08 18.17
N ASP A 78 -16.67 8.99 17.77
CA ASP A 78 -17.61 10.11 17.86
C ASP A 78 -18.12 10.39 19.29
N GLY A 79 -17.75 9.54 20.24
CA GLY A 79 -18.24 9.60 21.62
C GLY A 79 -19.70 9.22 21.79
N GLN A 80 -20.36 8.69 20.77
CA GLN A 80 -21.75 8.26 20.78
C GLN A 80 -21.93 6.77 20.39
N GLY A 81 -20.82 6.04 20.30
CA GLY A 81 -20.81 4.61 20.01
C GLY A 81 -20.28 4.25 18.61
N GLU A 82 -19.92 5.25 17.80
CA GLU A 82 -19.29 5.01 16.49
C GLU A 82 -17.78 5.19 16.59
N ARG A 83 -17.04 4.09 16.35
CA ARG A 83 -15.57 4.07 16.30
C ARG A 83 -15.10 3.48 14.99
N VAL A 84 -14.14 4.10 14.34
CA VAL A 84 -13.55 3.65 13.06
C VAL A 84 -12.04 3.72 13.10
N ALA A 85 -11.38 2.76 12.47
CA ALA A 85 -9.94 2.75 12.28
C ALA A 85 -9.58 2.96 10.80
N LEU A 86 -8.87 4.05 10.50
CA LEU A 86 -8.28 4.35 9.20
C LEU A 86 -6.84 3.87 9.22
N ILE A 87 -6.51 2.90 8.38
CA ILE A 87 -5.23 2.19 8.42
C ILE A 87 -4.57 2.30 7.06
N ALA A 88 -3.56 3.16 6.94
CA ALA A 88 -2.67 3.19 5.79
C ALA A 88 -1.54 2.18 6.02
N VAL A 89 -1.38 1.23 5.11
CA VAL A 89 -0.41 0.15 5.28
C VAL A 89 0.49 0.01 4.05
N ASP A 90 1.80 -0.13 4.26
CA ASP A 90 2.79 -0.28 3.19
C ASP A 90 2.75 -1.70 2.58
N LEU A 91 1.56 -2.13 2.17
CA LEU A 91 1.26 -3.39 1.49
C LEU A 91 0.64 -3.14 0.12
N HIS A 92 0.58 -4.19 -0.71
CA HIS A 92 -0.09 -4.13 -2.01
C HIS A 92 -1.58 -3.82 -1.87
N ALA A 93 -2.26 -4.44 -0.89
CA ALA A 93 -3.67 -4.16 -0.59
C ALA A 93 -4.00 -4.48 0.87
N GLY A 94 -5.07 -3.90 1.38
CA GLY A 94 -5.76 -4.38 2.55
C GLY A 94 -6.64 -5.58 2.17
N THR A 95 -6.05 -6.76 2.02
CA THR A 95 -6.76 -7.94 1.52
C THR A 95 -7.94 -8.33 2.41
N ARG A 96 -8.96 -8.96 1.84
CA ARG A 96 -10.14 -9.39 2.60
C ARG A 96 -9.78 -10.34 3.73
N TYR A 97 -8.93 -11.33 3.47
CA TYR A 97 -8.49 -12.28 4.49
C TYR A 97 -7.77 -11.59 5.66
N LEU A 98 -6.85 -10.67 5.35
CA LEU A 98 -6.13 -9.89 6.36
C LEU A 98 -7.08 -9.00 7.17
N THR A 99 -8.07 -8.36 6.50
CA THR A 99 -9.06 -7.49 7.16
C THR A 99 -9.99 -8.28 8.09
N GLU A 100 -10.47 -9.46 7.67
CA GLU A 100 -11.29 -10.35 8.52
C GLU A 100 -10.50 -10.84 9.73
N ARG A 101 -9.26 -11.29 9.55
CA ARG A 101 -8.39 -11.70 10.64
C ARG A 101 -8.10 -10.55 11.61
N LEU A 102 -7.87 -9.33 11.09
CA LEU A 102 -7.68 -8.15 11.92
C LEU A 102 -8.95 -7.82 12.73
N ALA A 103 -10.14 -7.92 12.12
CA ALA A 103 -11.42 -7.71 12.80
C ALA A 103 -11.62 -8.68 13.98
N GLU A 104 -11.21 -9.95 13.82
CA GLU A 104 -11.22 -10.93 14.91
C GLU A 104 -10.36 -10.45 16.11
N HIS A 105 -9.20 -9.84 15.85
CA HIS A 105 -8.28 -9.34 16.87
C HIS A 105 -8.70 -7.99 17.50
N THR A 106 -9.61 -7.27 16.87
CA THR A 106 -10.01 -5.91 17.29
C THR A 106 -11.47 -5.81 17.77
N ALA A 107 -12.21 -6.92 17.78
CA ALA A 107 -13.60 -6.97 18.24
C ALA A 107 -13.78 -6.43 19.68
N ALA A 108 -12.85 -6.75 20.58
CA ALA A 108 -12.83 -6.23 21.96
C ALA A 108 -12.61 -4.71 22.05
N LEU A 109 -12.25 -4.04 20.94
CA LEU A 109 -12.10 -2.59 20.86
C LEU A 109 -13.33 -1.91 20.22
N GLY A 110 -14.41 -2.65 20.01
CA GLY A 110 -15.61 -2.17 19.34
C GLY A 110 -15.49 -2.07 17.80
N LEU A 111 -14.46 -2.69 17.23
CA LEU A 111 -14.18 -2.65 15.79
C LEU A 111 -14.52 -3.99 15.13
N HIS A 112 -15.35 -3.95 14.10
CA HIS A 112 -15.66 -5.07 13.22
C HIS A 112 -15.20 -4.77 11.79
N VAL A 113 -15.28 -5.74 10.89
CA VAL A 113 -14.75 -5.63 9.51
C VAL A 113 -15.24 -4.39 8.77
N GLY A 114 -16.47 -3.93 9.00
CA GLY A 114 -17.04 -2.72 8.38
C GLY A 114 -16.49 -1.40 8.94
N ARG A 115 -15.85 -1.41 10.11
CA ARG A 115 -15.23 -0.26 10.76
C ARG A 115 -13.71 -0.19 10.59
N LEU A 116 -13.13 -1.14 9.84
CA LEU A 116 -11.72 -1.19 9.50
C LEU A 116 -11.51 -0.75 8.05
N PHE A 117 -10.99 0.43 7.84
CA PHE A 117 -10.55 0.91 6.52
C PHE A 117 -9.07 0.56 6.35
N LEU A 118 -8.80 -0.71 6.12
CA LEU A 118 -7.46 -1.20 5.84
C LEU A 118 -7.12 -0.94 4.38
N ALA A 119 -6.39 0.13 4.11
CA ALA A 119 -6.05 0.62 2.79
C ALA A 119 -4.56 0.45 2.51
N GLY A 120 -4.20 -0.26 1.45
CA GLY A 120 -2.81 -0.39 0.99
C GLY A 120 -2.30 0.90 0.36
N THR A 121 -0.98 1.09 0.40
CA THR A 121 -0.30 2.06 -0.47
C THR A 121 -0.18 1.55 -1.90
N HIS A 122 -0.64 0.35 -2.16
CA HIS A 122 -0.45 -0.45 -3.37
C HIS A 122 1.03 -0.71 -3.68
N ASN A 123 1.76 -1.02 -2.65
CA ASN A 123 3.20 -1.20 -2.70
C ASN A 123 3.58 -2.49 -3.47
N HIS A 124 4.29 -2.33 -4.59
CA HIS A 124 4.80 -3.44 -5.40
C HIS A 124 6.12 -4.03 -4.88
N SER A 125 6.57 -3.62 -3.71
CA SER A 125 7.81 -4.06 -3.07
C SER A 125 7.61 -4.43 -1.60
N GLY A 126 6.37 -4.65 -1.19
CA GLY A 126 5.99 -5.27 0.08
C GLY A 126 5.83 -6.79 -0.05
N PRO A 127 5.53 -7.49 1.07
CA PRO A 127 5.35 -8.93 1.07
C PRO A 127 4.18 -9.38 0.19
N GLY A 128 4.40 -10.44 -0.58
CA GLY A 128 3.39 -11.18 -1.32
C GLY A 128 2.84 -12.36 -0.52
N ASN A 129 2.04 -13.19 -1.18
CA ASN A 129 1.42 -14.40 -0.59
C ASN A 129 0.48 -14.11 0.59
N ILE A 130 -0.22 -12.96 0.54
CA ILE A 130 -1.15 -12.49 1.58
C ILE A 130 -2.63 -12.54 1.16
N TYR A 131 -2.92 -13.13 -0.01
CA TYR A 131 -4.26 -13.23 -0.57
C TYR A 131 -4.80 -14.66 -0.45
N ALA A 132 -6.03 -14.83 -0.02
CA ALA A 132 -6.66 -16.14 0.08
C ALA A 132 -7.34 -16.58 -1.21
N ASN A 133 -7.91 -15.66 -1.99
CA ASN A 133 -8.80 -15.97 -3.11
C ASN A 133 -8.48 -15.19 -4.38
N THR A 134 -7.30 -14.60 -4.52
CA THR A 134 -7.00 -13.84 -5.71
C THR A 134 -5.96 -14.51 -6.60
N TYR A 135 -6.15 -14.36 -7.89
CA TYR A 135 -5.25 -14.87 -8.89
C TYR A 135 -3.86 -14.19 -8.86
N TYR A 136 -3.76 -12.97 -8.31
CA TYR A 136 -2.51 -12.22 -8.24
C TYR A 136 -1.47 -12.86 -7.33
N ASP A 137 -1.90 -13.48 -6.22
CA ASP A 137 -0.99 -14.14 -5.29
C ASP A 137 -0.53 -15.52 -5.79
N THR A 138 -1.31 -16.14 -6.67
CA THR A 138 -0.96 -17.40 -7.31
C THR A 138 0.34 -17.30 -8.10
N PHE A 139 0.68 -16.12 -8.57
CA PHE A 139 1.85 -15.84 -9.38
C PHE A 139 3.04 -15.27 -8.58
N ALA A 140 3.00 -15.31 -7.26
CA ALA A 140 4.12 -14.95 -6.39
C ALA A 140 4.74 -16.23 -5.74
N PRO A 141 5.38 -17.14 -6.50
CA PRO A 141 5.92 -18.36 -5.96
C PRO A 141 7.11 -18.07 -5.05
N THR A 142 7.24 -18.78 -3.94
CA THR A 142 8.32 -18.60 -2.98
C THR A 142 9.63 -19.24 -3.41
N GLU A 143 9.64 -20.43 -4.02
CA GLU A 143 10.87 -21.09 -4.48
C GLU A 143 10.84 -21.60 -5.92
N SER A 144 9.74 -22.10 -6.39
CA SER A 144 9.57 -22.48 -7.79
C SER A 144 8.12 -22.33 -8.20
N LEU A 145 7.91 -22.14 -9.51
CA LEU A 145 6.58 -22.09 -10.12
C LEU A 145 5.70 -23.32 -9.78
N LEU A 146 6.29 -24.40 -9.28
CA LEU A 146 5.62 -25.68 -9.06
C LEU A 146 5.47 -26.06 -7.59
N LYS A 147 6.23 -25.47 -6.64
CA LYS A 147 6.30 -25.99 -5.27
C LYS A 147 5.58 -25.14 -4.21
N GLU A 148 5.57 -23.83 -4.32
CA GLU A 148 5.05 -22.97 -3.25
C GLU A 148 4.26 -21.79 -3.82
N ARG A 149 2.99 -22.03 -4.09
CA ARG A 149 2.03 -21.02 -4.53
C ARG A 149 0.96 -20.84 -3.49
N GLY A 150 0.61 -19.60 -3.18
CA GLY A 150 -0.58 -19.30 -2.42
C GLY A 150 -0.35 -18.53 -1.14
N LEU A 151 -1.29 -18.67 -0.21
CA LEU A 151 -1.33 -17.91 1.03
C LEU A 151 -0.22 -18.37 2.00
N ASP A 152 0.66 -17.44 2.38
CA ASP A 152 1.63 -17.62 3.46
C ASP A 152 0.97 -17.29 4.81
N THR A 153 0.54 -18.32 5.53
CA THR A 153 -0.17 -18.13 6.80
C THR A 153 0.72 -17.57 7.90
N VAL A 154 2.01 -17.86 7.88
CA VAL A 154 2.99 -17.30 8.85
C VAL A 154 3.15 -15.80 8.61
N MET A 155 3.25 -15.38 7.35
CA MET A 155 3.31 -13.96 6.98
C MET A 155 2.03 -13.25 7.38
N VAL A 156 0.87 -13.84 7.11
CA VAL A 156 -0.42 -13.25 7.48
C VAL A 156 -0.56 -13.15 9.00
N ASP A 157 -0.22 -14.18 9.76
CA ASP A 157 -0.27 -14.15 11.23
C ASP A 157 0.64 -13.05 11.80
N TYR A 158 1.85 -12.92 11.26
CA TYR A 158 2.76 -11.81 11.60
C TYR A 158 2.12 -10.45 11.33
N LEU A 159 1.58 -10.24 10.13
CA LEU A 159 0.94 -8.97 9.76
C LEU A 159 -0.28 -8.68 10.64
N VAL A 160 -1.13 -9.67 10.90
CA VAL A 160 -2.31 -9.53 11.78
C VAL A 160 -1.91 -9.13 13.19
N GLU A 161 -0.86 -9.75 13.74
CA GLU A 161 -0.33 -9.39 15.08
C GLU A 161 0.14 -7.93 15.13
N ARG A 162 0.92 -7.49 14.09
CA ARG A 162 1.45 -6.13 14.01
C ARG A 162 0.36 -5.09 13.77
N LEU A 163 -0.59 -5.36 12.88
CA LEU A 163 -1.74 -4.50 12.62
C LEU A 163 -2.66 -4.41 13.85
N GLY A 164 -2.91 -5.54 14.52
CA GLY A 164 -3.66 -5.59 15.77
C GLY A 164 -2.99 -4.76 16.88
N LEU A 165 -1.67 -4.82 16.98
CA LEU A 165 -0.89 -3.97 17.89
C LEU A 165 -1.08 -2.49 17.53
N ALA A 166 -0.98 -2.12 16.26
CA ALA A 166 -1.15 -0.73 15.82
C ALA A 166 -2.55 -0.20 16.19
N VAL A 167 -3.60 -0.96 15.92
CA VAL A 167 -4.97 -0.55 16.27
C VAL A 167 -5.14 -0.45 17.78
N ARG A 168 -4.63 -1.39 18.58
CA ARG A 168 -4.68 -1.34 20.04
C ARG A 168 -3.97 -0.10 20.60
N GLU A 169 -2.78 0.21 20.09
CA GLU A 169 -2.02 1.40 20.53
C GLU A 169 -2.75 2.70 20.16
N ALA A 170 -3.36 2.78 18.97
CA ALA A 170 -4.13 3.95 18.58
C ALA A 170 -5.38 4.12 19.48
N CYS A 171 -6.10 3.03 19.78
CA CYS A 171 -7.24 3.05 20.70
C CYS A 171 -6.83 3.44 22.13
N ALA A 172 -5.69 2.96 22.60
CA ALA A 172 -5.17 3.30 23.93
C ALA A 172 -4.75 4.78 24.07
N ARG A 173 -4.55 5.48 22.94
CA ARG A 173 -4.19 6.90 22.87
C ARG A 173 -5.37 7.82 22.52
N LEU A 174 -6.60 7.30 22.55
CA LEU A 174 -7.80 8.12 22.34
C LEU A 174 -7.88 9.25 23.35
N ARG A 175 -8.14 10.45 22.86
CA ARG A 175 -8.31 11.67 23.66
C ARG A 175 -9.21 12.67 22.94
N PRO A 176 -9.82 13.63 23.66
CA PRO A 176 -10.67 14.65 23.04
C PRO A 176 -9.97 15.33 21.86
N ALA A 177 -10.66 15.41 20.73
CA ALA A 177 -10.05 15.81 19.47
C ALA A 177 -10.90 16.79 18.67
N ARG A 178 -10.23 17.47 17.74
CA ARG A 178 -10.81 18.20 16.62
C ARG A 178 -10.40 17.46 15.35
N VAL A 179 -11.31 17.39 14.37
CA VAL A 179 -11.06 16.74 13.08
C VAL A 179 -11.32 17.73 11.95
N GLY A 180 -10.43 17.77 10.97
CA GLY A 180 -10.55 18.61 9.79
C GLY A 180 -10.17 17.89 8.52
N HIS A 181 -10.55 18.47 7.36
CA HIS A 181 -10.19 18.00 6.04
C HIS A 181 -9.44 19.08 5.30
N GLY A 182 -8.38 18.67 4.58
CA GLY A 182 -7.57 19.55 3.75
C GLY A 182 -7.15 18.92 2.43
N VAL A 183 -6.81 19.78 1.49
CA VAL A 183 -6.46 19.39 0.12
C VAL A 183 -5.27 20.19 -0.36
N ALA A 184 -4.27 19.48 -0.87
CA ALA A 184 -3.22 20.06 -1.71
C ALA A 184 -3.26 19.45 -3.11
N ARG A 185 -2.66 20.11 -4.11
CA ARG A 185 -2.63 19.64 -5.50
C ARG A 185 -1.21 19.51 -5.99
N LEU A 186 -0.87 18.32 -6.45
CA LEU A 186 0.46 17.98 -6.96
C LEU A 186 0.39 17.55 -8.42
N TRP A 187 0.51 18.52 -9.32
CA TRP A 187 0.50 18.26 -10.74
C TRP A 187 1.87 17.77 -11.26
N GLY A 188 1.81 16.81 -12.20
CA GLY A 188 2.98 16.31 -12.91
C GLY A 188 3.78 15.24 -12.18
N TYR A 189 3.40 14.84 -10.96
CA TYR A 189 4.03 13.75 -10.22
C TYR A 189 3.28 12.42 -10.33
N SER A 190 2.17 12.44 -11.03
CA SER A 190 1.45 11.27 -11.53
C SER A 190 1.12 11.46 -13.01
N ARG A 191 0.94 10.36 -13.74
CA ARG A 191 0.58 10.36 -15.16
C ARG A 191 -0.42 9.25 -15.45
N ASN A 192 -1.38 9.54 -16.33
CA ASN A 192 -2.26 8.52 -16.87
C ASN A 192 -1.47 7.61 -17.82
N ARG A 193 -1.43 6.30 -17.52
CA ARG A 193 -0.73 5.29 -18.32
C ARG A 193 -1.60 4.63 -19.36
N SER A 194 -2.91 4.90 -19.33
CA SER A 194 -3.93 4.35 -20.24
C SER A 194 -4.76 5.45 -20.89
N LEU A 195 -4.07 6.52 -21.35
CA LEU A 195 -4.71 7.70 -21.92
C LEU A 195 -5.67 7.38 -23.08
N LYS A 196 -5.37 6.33 -23.87
CA LYS A 196 -6.26 5.88 -24.95
C LYS A 196 -7.58 5.35 -24.41
N ALA A 197 -7.56 4.57 -23.33
CA ALA A 197 -8.78 4.08 -22.68
C ALA A 197 -9.58 5.23 -22.07
N LEU A 198 -8.90 6.17 -21.38
CA LEU A 198 -9.56 7.38 -20.85
C LEU A 198 -10.26 8.18 -21.93
N ARG A 199 -9.67 8.30 -23.13
CA ARG A 199 -10.26 9.03 -24.28
C ARG A 199 -11.60 8.44 -24.76
N GLU A 200 -11.85 7.17 -24.54
CA GLU A 200 -13.14 6.55 -24.88
C GLU A 200 -14.30 7.15 -24.08
N ASN A 201 -14.02 7.76 -22.90
CA ASN A 201 -15.03 8.53 -22.18
C ASN A 201 -15.39 9.84 -22.90
N PHE A 202 -14.54 10.31 -23.84
CA PHE A 202 -14.65 11.57 -24.57
C PHE A 202 -14.44 11.39 -26.08
N PRO A 203 -15.29 10.64 -26.78
CA PRO A 203 -15.05 10.37 -28.19
C PRO A 203 -15.00 11.65 -29.05
N GLY A 204 -13.99 11.74 -29.90
CA GLY A 204 -13.84 12.84 -30.86
C GLY A 204 -13.19 14.12 -30.31
N VAL A 205 -12.76 14.16 -29.03
CA VAL A 205 -12.08 15.35 -28.47
C VAL A 205 -10.58 15.31 -28.75
N ASP A 206 -10.01 16.46 -29.11
CA ASP A 206 -8.58 16.67 -29.22
C ASP A 206 -7.91 16.87 -27.83
N ASP A 207 -6.58 17.04 -27.80
CA ASP A 207 -5.83 17.19 -26.55
C ASP A 207 -6.22 18.46 -25.76
N ALA A 208 -6.55 19.55 -26.44
CA ALA A 208 -6.92 20.79 -25.78
C ALA A 208 -8.30 20.66 -25.09
N ALA A 209 -9.27 20.07 -25.79
CA ALA A 209 -10.59 19.77 -25.24
C ALA A 209 -10.51 18.72 -24.15
N LEU A 210 -9.66 17.69 -24.30
CA LEU A 210 -9.45 16.68 -23.26
C LEU A 210 -8.91 17.31 -21.96
N ARG A 211 -7.90 18.19 -22.04
CA ARG A 211 -7.39 18.94 -20.88
C ARG A 211 -8.48 19.66 -20.11
N GLN A 212 -9.39 20.31 -20.84
CA GLN A 212 -10.52 21.00 -20.23
C GLN A 212 -11.47 20.00 -19.55
N ARG A 213 -11.78 18.88 -20.18
CA ARG A 213 -12.68 17.84 -19.62
C ARG A 213 -12.10 17.24 -18.34
N VAL A 214 -10.83 16.83 -18.35
CA VAL A 214 -10.20 16.16 -17.20
C VAL A 214 -9.81 17.13 -16.07
N SER A 215 -9.86 18.44 -16.29
CA SER A 215 -9.54 19.44 -15.25
C SER A 215 -10.38 19.29 -13.99
N VAL A 216 -11.61 18.75 -14.12
CA VAL A 216 -12.50 18.47 -12.97
C VAL A 216 -11.91 17.48 -11.97
N LEU A 217 -10.95 16.63 -12.36
CA LEU A 217 -10.29 15.69 -11.46
C LEU A 217 -9.59 16.42 -10.30
N GLY A 218 -8.99 17.57 -10.56
CA GLY A 218 -8.36 18.41 -9.54
C GLY A 218 -9.31 19.38 -8.81
N PHE A 219 -10.54 19.61 -9.35
CA PHE A 219 -11.46 20.65 -8.87
C PHE A 219 -12.89 20.11 -8.79
N PRO A 220 -13.23 19.39 -7.74
CA PRO A 220 -14.46 18.61 -7.64
C PRO A 220 -15.76 19.39 -7.68
N SER A 221 -15.76 20.67 -7.40
CA SER A 221 -16.99 21.52 -7.35
C SER A 221 -17.58 21.90 -8.71
N GLY A 222 -17.08 21.28 -9.81
CA GLY A 222 -17.60 21.51 -11.17
C GLY A 222 -17.12 22.80 -11.85
N ALA A 223 -16.36 23.65 -11.15
CA ALA A 223 -15.66 24.75 -11.77
C ALA A 223 -14.30 24.25 -12.29
N PRO A 224 -14.02 24.32 -13.60
CA PRO A 224 -12.73 23.96 -14.11
C PRO A 224 -11.67 24.91 -13.53
N GLY A 225 -10.72 24.35 -12.78
CA GLY A 225 -9.58 25.11 -12.28
C GLY A 225 -8.44 25.20 -13.31
N ALA A 226 -7.48 26.06 -13.04
CA ALA A 226 -6.32 26.23 -13.93
C ALA A 226 -5.43 24.96 -13.85
N VAL A 227 -5.37 24.22 -14.95
CA VAL A 227 -4.46 23.10 -15.15
C VAL A 227 -3.14 23.60 -15.73
N PRO A 228 -1.95 23.20 -15.24
CA PRO A 228 -0.68 23.64 -15.78
C PRO A 228 -0.55 23.37 -17.29
N GLY A 229 -0.41 24.43 -18.07
CA GLY A 229 -0.36 24.36 -19.54
C GLY A 229 0.93 23.74 -20.11
N ASN A 230 2.00 23.74 -19.32
CA ASN A 230 3.33 23.24 -19.71
C ASN A 230 3.54 21.74 -19.46
N LEU A 231 2.58 21.05 -18.85
CA LEU A 231 2.67 19.60 -18.62
C LEU A 231 2.08 18.81 -19.81
N PRO A 232 2.58 17.62 -20.12
CA PRO A 232 1.93 16.69 -21.06
C PRO A 232 0.49 16.35 -20.66
N VAL A 233 -0.37 16.02 -21.64
CA VAL A 233 -1.78 15.73 -21.38
C VAL A 233 -1.98 14.55 -20.42
N GLU A 234 -1.14 13.54 -20.50
CA GLU A 234 -1.15 12.39 -19.57
C GLU A 234 -0.85 12.77 -18.13
N GLN A 235 -0.08 13.82 -17.88
CA GLN A 235 0.26 14.30 -16.53
C GLN A 235 -0.81 15.21 -15.90
N VAL A 236 -1.83 15.56 -16.67
CA VAL A 236 -2.99 16.33 -16.19
C VAL A 236 -4.29 15.51 -16.26
N SER A 237 -4.24 14.29 -16.79
CA SER A 237 -5.37 13.36 -16.92
C SER A 237 -5.45 12.36 -15.76
N VAL A 238 -5.12 12.80 -14.57
CA VAL A 238 -5.13 12.05 -13.30
C VAL A 238 -5.65 12.95 -12.19
N ASP A 239 -6.03 12.37 -11.04
CA ASP A 239 -6.38 13.17 -9.86
C ASP A 239 -5.08 13.68 -9.17
N PRO A 240 -4.80 14.98 -9.19
CA PRO A 240 -3.60 15.55 -8.59
C PRO A 240 -3.72 15.80 -7.08
N ARG A 241 -4.89 15.50 -6.48
CA ARG A 241 -5.18 15.86 -5.09
C ARG A 241 -4.48 14.91 -4.12
N ILE A 242 -3.85 15.52 -3.12
CA ILE A 242 -3.54 14.88 -1.85
C ILE A 242 -4.61 15.37 -0.87
N GLN A 243 -5.47 14.48 -0.42
CA GLN A 243 -6.56 14.79 0.50
C GLN A 243 -6.27 14.17 1.86
N VAL A 244 -6.58 14.87 2.94
CA VAL A 244 -6.21 14.47 4.30
C VAL A 244 -7.38 14.67 5.25
N LEU A 245 -7.67 13.67 6.09
CA LEU A 245 -8.37 13.80 7.35
C LEU A 245 -7.30 13.99 8.44
N TRP A 246 -7.37 15.10 9.16
CA TRP A 246 -6.45 15.49 10.23
C TRP A 246 -7.14 15.42 11.58
N ALA A 247 -6.42 14.98 12.61
CA ALA A 247 -6.86 15.03 13.99
C ALA A 247 -5.80 15.69 14.91
N GLU A 248 -6.26 16.57 15.79
CA GLU A 248 -5.46 17.21 16.83
C GLU A 248 -6.25 17.29 18.13
N GLU A 249 -5.60 17.56 19.27
CA GLU A 249 -6.25 17.71 20.58
C GLU A 249 -7.28 18.85 20.55
N ALA A 250 -8.43 18.62 21.20
CA ALA A 250 -9.50 19.62 21.30
C ALA A 250 -9.07 20.87 22.08
N GLU A 251 -8.24 20.67 23.11
CA GLU A 251 -7.73 21.74 23.96
C GLU A 251 -6.48 22.40 23.39
N ALA A 252 -6.34 23.71 23.58
CA ALA A 252 -5.12 24.44 23.24
C ALA A 252 -3.91 23.89 24.01
N PRO A 253 -2.73 23.77 23.39
CA PRO A 253 -2.31 24.35 22.10
C PRO A 253 -2.67 23.52 20.86
N HIS A 254 -3.65 22.63 20.89
CA HIS A 254 -4.07 21.76 19.79
C HIS A 254 -2.91 20.90 19.26
N ARG A 255 -2.36 20.05 20.14
CA ARG A 255 -1.26 19.16 19.77
C ARG A 255 -1.69 18.18 18.69
N PRO A 256 -0.83 17.91 17.70
CA PRO A 256 -1.16 17.00 16.64
C PRO A 256 -1.35 15.56 17.16
N ILE A 257 -2.32 14.84 16.61
CA ILE A 257 -2.56 13.42 16.86
C ILE A 257 -2.11 12.62 15.65
N GLY A 258 -2.72 12.86 14.49
CA GLY A 258 -2.38 12.13 13.28
C GLY A 258 -3.23 12.54 12.10
N ALA A 259 -2.92 11.91 10.96
CA ALA A 259 -3.62 12.13 9.71
C ALA A 259 -3.77 10.82 8.91
N PHE A 260 -4.85 10.75 8.14
CA PHE A 260 -5.04 9.75 7.09
C PHE A 260 -5.27 10.47 5.76
N GLY A 261 -4.40 10.25 4.78
CA GLY A 261 -4.48 10.87 3.47
C GLY A 261 -4.59 9.86 2.34
N THR A 262 -4.94 10.37 1.14
CA THR A 262 -4.97 9.60 -0.12
C THR A 262 -4.25 10.34 -1.23
N PHE A 263 -3.58 9.58 -2.13
CA PHE A 263 -2.93 10.12 -3.33
C PHE A 263 -3.05 9.15 -4.51
N GLY A 264 -3.41 9.66 -5.68
CA GLY A 264 -3.66 8.89 -6.90
C GLY A 264 -2.40 8.63 -7.71
N ALA A 265 -1.52 7.75 -7.23
CA ALA A 265 -0.38 7.24 -8.01
C ALA A 265 0.06 5.86 -7.52
N HIS A 266 0.41 4.94 -8.43
CA HIS A 266 0.92 3.61 -8.10
C HIS A 266 2.24 3.67 -7.31
N ALA A 267 2.33 2.94 -6.21
CA ALA A 267 3.58 2.71 -5.47
C ALA A 267 4.44 1.62 -6.16
N SER A 268 4.74 1.85 -7.42
CA SER A 268 5.49 0.96 -8.31
C SER A 268 6.67 1.67 -9.00
N LEU A 269 7.14 2.78 -8.39
CA LEU A 269 8.26 3.55 -8.93
C LEU A 269 9.57 2.79 -8.79
N LEU A 270 9.72 1.95 -7.75
CA LEU A 270 10.81 0.98 -7.66
C LEU A 270 10.64 -0.08 -8.76
N ALA A 271 11.65 -0.20 -9.61
CA ALA A 271 11.61 -1.12 -10.73
C ALA A 271 11.61 -2.59 -10.28
N LYS A 272 10.93 -3.44 -11.06
CA LYS A 272 10.84 -4.89 -10.76
C LYS A 272 12.19 -5.61 -10.77
N GLU A 273 13.17 -5.06 -11.47
CA GLU A 273 14.53 -5.57 -11.58
C GLU A 273 15.34 -5.39 -10.29
N HIS A 274 14.88 -4.51 -9.39
CA HIS A 274 15.49 -4.27 -8.08
C HIS A 274 14.65 -4.95 -6.99
N PRO A 275 14.94 -6.19 -6.60
CA PRO A 275 14.14 -6.96 -5.65
C PRO A 275 14.40 -6.51 -4.21
N LEU A 276 14.04 -5.28 -3.90
CA LEU A 276 14.13 -4.67 -2.58
C LEU A 276 12.77 -4.72 -1.88
N CYS A 277 12.74 -5.06 -0.60
CA CYS A 277 11.63 -4.75 0.28
C CYS A 277 11.67 -3.24 0.54
N SER A 278 10.61 -2.51 0.19
CA SER A 278 10.60 -1.04 0.27
C SER A 278 9.18 -0.51 0.37
N PRO A 279 8.93 0.59 1.12
CA PRO A 279 7.64 1.29 1.10
C PRO A 279 7.46 2.19 -0.12
N ASP A 280 8.36 2.09 -1.13
CA ASP A 280 8.38 2.95 -2.31
C ASP A 280 8.39 4.45 -1.94
N PHE A 281 7.97 5.35 -2.81
CA PHE A 281 7.93 6.79 -2.55
C PHE A 281 6.89 7.20 -1.47
N PHE A 282 5.84 6.38 -1.21
CA PHE A 282 4.87 6.63 -0.15
C PHE A 282 5.52 6.67 1.23
N GLY A 283 6.44 5.73 1.50
CA GLY A 283 7.16 5.71 2.77
C GLY A 283 8.10 6.91 2.94
N VAL A 284 8.70 7.39 1.85
CA VAL A 284 9.50 8.64 1.87
C VAL A 284 8.59 9.83 2.17
N ALA A 285 7.42 9.93 1.50
CA ALA A 285 6.48 11.02 1.65
C ALA A 285 5.95 11.14 3.07
N THR A 286 5.47 10.03 3.64
CA THR A 286 4.92 10.02 5.01
C THR A 286 5.97 10.35 6.05
N ARG A 287 7.18 9.81 5.91
CA ARG A 287 8.29 10.15 6.81
C ARG A 287 8.70 11.62 6.70
N TYR A 288 8.79 12.15 5.49
CA TYR A 288 9.07 13.57 5.26
C TYR A 288 8.03 14.45 5.96
N ALA A 289 6.73 14.15 5.77
CA ALA A 289 5.65 14.90 6.39
C ALA A 289 5.68 14.82 7.93
N GLU A 290 5.87 13.64 8.51
CA GLU A 290 6.00 13.45 9.96
C GLU A 290 7.16 14.28 10.54
N LEU A 291 8.32 14.33 9.86
CA LEU A 291 9.48 15.11 10.29
C LEU A 291 9.23 16.63 10.21
N GLN A 292 8.66 17.11 9.10
CA GLN A 292 8.39 18.54 8.92
C GLN A 292 7.34 19.05 9.91
N LEU A 293 6.24 18.30 10.08
CA LEU A 293 5.18 18.66 11.02
C LEU A 293 5.65 18.62 12.47
N ARG A 294 6.51 17.65 12.83
CA ARG A 294 7.15 17.63 14.16
C ARG A 294 8.03 18.86 14.38
N GLY A 295 8.83 19.25 13.38
CA GLY A 295 9.66 20.44 13.46
C GLY A 295 8.87 21.74 13.67
N THR A 296 7.66 21.82 13.10
CA THR A 296 6.80 23.01 13.18
C THR A 296 5.81 23.00 14.34
N LEU A 297 5.30 21.82 14.74
CA LEU A 297 4.23 21.67 15.73
C LEU A 297 4.72 21.14 17.08
N GLY A 298 5.99 20.73 17.16
CA GLY A 298 6.61 20.22 18.38
C GLY A 298 6.42 18.71 18.61
N GLU A 299 6.95 18.25 19.74
CA GLU A 299 6.87 16.84 20.17
C GLU A 299 5.64 16.59 21.08
N PRO A 300 5.00 15.42 21.01
CA PRO A 300 5.20 14.41 19.95
C PRO A 300 4.60 14.87 18.63
N GLY A 301 5.30 14.62 17.50
CA GLY A 301 4.77 14.90 16.18
C GLY A 301 3.59 13.98 15.81
N PRO A 302 2.82 14.30 14.75
CA PRO A 302 1.70 13.47 14.29
C PRO A 302 2.19 12.16 13.69
N VAL A 303 1.31 11.16 13.68
CA VAL A 303 1.41 9.99 12.79
C VAL A 303 0.69 10.33 11.50
N VAL A 304 1.38 10.26 10.36
CA VAL A 304 0.81 10.63 9.06
C VAL A 304 0.74 9.41 8.15
N GLY A 305 -0.46 8.88 7.93
CA GLY A 305 -0.74 7.82 6.97
C GLY A 305 -1.08 8.40 5.59
N LEU A 306 -0.60 7.75 4.53
CA LEU A 306 -0.97 8.04 3.14
C LEU A 306 -1.29 6.73 2.45
N ALA A 307 -2.50 6.58 1.94
CA ALA A 307 -2.99 5.40 1.23
C ALA A 307 -3.15 5.69 -0.28
N ALA A 308 -3.28 4.64 -1.07
CA ALA A 308 -3.56 4.75 -2.49
C ALA A 308 -4.94 5.39 -2.72
N GLY A 309 -5.01 6.39 -3.60
CA GLY A 309 -6.23 7.02 -4.09
C GLY A 309 -6.74 6.34 -5.37
N ALA A 310 -7.20 7.12 -6.36
CA ALA A 310 -7.56 6.60 -7.68
C ALA A 310 -6.27 6.26 -8.45
N ILE A 311 -5.87 5.00 -8.42
CA ILE A 311 -4.56 4.56 -8.93
C ILE A 311 -4.66 3.73 -10.21
N GLY A 312 -5.83 3.21 -10.58
CA GLY A 312 -5.97 2.19 -11.62
C GLY A 312 -5.19 2.52 -12.89
N ASP A 313 -5.30 3.74 -13.37
CA ASP A 313 -4.64 4.23 -14.59
C ASP A 313 -3.50 5.24 -14.31
N SER A 314 -3.02 5.35 -13.07
CA SER A 314 -2.11 6.41 -12.65
C SER A 314 -0.77 5.88 -12.15
N ASP A 315 0.31 6.14 -12.88
CA ASP A 315 1.70 5.85 -12.49
C ASP A 315 2.39 7.09 -11.89
N ALA A 316 3.31 6.87 -10.94
CA ALA A 316 4.16 7.94 -10.43
C ALA A 316 5.22 8.37 -11.46
N THR A 317 5.52 9.67 -11.52
CA THR A 317 6.47 10.27 -12.46
C THR A 317 7.04 11.58 -11.89
N ARG A 318 7.70 12.38 -12.75
CA ARG A 318 8.12 13.77 -12.49
C ARG A 318 7.62 14.71 -13.60
N PRO A 319 7.42 15.99 -13.29
CA PRO A 319 6.93 16.96 -14.26
C PRO A 319 7.76 16.98 -15.55
N GLY A 320 7.08 16.87 -16.70
CA GLY A 320 7.69 16.91 -18.02
C GLY A 320 8.57 15.71 -18.40
N THR A 321 8.66 14.67 -17.55
CA THR A 321 9.45 13.47 -17.84
C THR A 321 8.70 12.56 -18.80
N THR A 322 9.35 12.15 -19.89
CA THR A 322 8.80 11.17 -20.83
C THR A 322 8.86 9.75 -20.24
N LEU A 323 7.99 8.88 -20.73
CA LEU A 323 7.97 7.46 -20.31
C LEU A 323 9.31 6.77 -20.57
N GLU A 324 9.97 7.06 -21.68
CA GLU A 324 11.27 6.47 -22.04
C GLU A 324 12.38 6.92 -21.09
N ALA A 325 12.43 8.22 -20.77
CA ALA A 325 13.39 8.75 -19.80
C ALA A 325 13.18 8.14 -18.41
N LEU A 326 11.92 8.00 -17.98
CA LEU A 326 11.56 7.39 -16.71
C LEU A 326 11.97 5.91 -16.66
N LYS A 327 11.71 5.14 -17.71
CA LYS A 327 12.13 3.74 -17.82
C LYS A 327 13.65 3.59 -17.76
N LYS A 328 14.39 4.45 -18.46
CA LYS A 328 15.86 4.44 -18.46
C LYS A 328 16.42 4.72 -17.06
N GLU A 329 15.90 5.75 -16.37
CA GLU A 329 16.35 6.10 -15.01
C GLU A 329 16.09 4.97 -14.00
N ARG A 330 15.01 4.19 -14.18
CA ARG A 330 14.66 3.06 -13.32
C ARG A 330 15.54 1.83 -13.52
N GLN A 331 16.29 1.70 -14.62
CA GLN A 331 17.17 0.54 -14.88
C GLN A 331 18.36 0.49 -13.93
N ASP A 332 18.92 1.64 -13.56
CA ASP A 332 20.02 1.72 -12.59
C ASP A 332 19.46 1.86 -11.18
N GLN A 333 19.86 0.97 -10.26
CA GLN A 333 19.32 0.94 -8.90
C GLN A 333 19.56 2.25 -8.15
N THR A 334 20.73 2.87 -8.27
CA THR A 334 21.06 4.09 -7.55
C THR A 334 20.24 5.28 -8.07
N GLN A 335 20.07 5.39 -9.39
CA GLN A 335 19.22 6.41 -9.99
C GLN A 335 17.76 6.20 -9.61
N ASN A 336 17.29 4.95 -9.62
CA ASN A 336 15.92 4.61 -9.24
C ASN A 336 15.64 4.95 -7.77
N LEU A 337 16.54 4.62 -6.84
CA LEU A 337 16.38 5.01 -5.43
C LEU A 337 16.40 6.54 -5.25
N SER A 338 17.24 7.26 -5.98
CA SER A 338 17.25 8.73 -5.99
C SER A 338 15.94 9.31 -6.55
N LEU A 339 15.34 8.65 -7.55
CA LEU A 339 14.04 9.03 -8.10
C LEU A 339 12.93 8.87 -7.07
N LEU A 340 12.88 7.72 -6.37
CA LEU A 340 11.92 7.48 -5.28
C LEU A 340 12.03 8.57 -4.20
N GLU A 341 13.25 8.92 -3.83
CA GLU A 341 13.51 9.94 -2.81
C GLU A 341 12.97 11.31 -3.24
N LYS A 342 13.28 11.75 -4.47
CA LYS A 342 12.82 13.03 -5.01
C LYS A 342 11.31 13.12 -5.14
N VAL A 343 10.68 12.09 -5.70
CA VAL A 343 9.21 12.03 -5.83
C VAL A 343 8.56 12.00 -4.46
N GLY A 344 9.06 11.14 -3.56
CA GLY A 344 8.53 11.02 -2.21
C GLY A 344 8.66 12.29 -1.37
N GLN A 345 9.77 13.03 -1.47
CA GLN A 345 9.94 14.31 -0.78
C GLN A 345 8.93 15.35 -1.28
N GLU A 346 8.68 15.42 -2.59
CA GLU A 346 7.73 16.39 -3.15
C GLU A 346 6.27 16.04 -2.79
N VAL A 347 5.90 14.74 -2.86
CA VAL A 347 4.60 14.26 -2.35
C VAL A 347 4.47 14.57 -0.86
N GLY A 348 5.54 14.36 -0.08
CA GLY A 348 5.59 14.67 1.35
C GLY A 348 5.43 16.17 1.65
N ARG A 349 6.02 17.04 0.84
CA ARG A 349 5.85 18.49 0.96
C ARG A 349 4.39 18.90 0.76
N GLN A 350 3.73 18.36 -0.26
CA GLN A 350 2.32 18.64 -0.51
C GLN A 350 1.40 17.98 0.56
N LEU A 351 1.81 16.84 1.11
CA LEU A 351 1.11 16.21 2.21
C LEU A 351 1.15 17.10 3.47
N VAL A 352 2.27 17.79 3.74
CA VAL A 352 2.35 18.80 4.81
C VAL A 352 1.37 19.94 4.56
N GLU A 353 1.31 20.47 3.33
CA GLU A 353 0.36 21.54 2.97
C GLU A 353 -1.10 21.10 3.18
N ALA A 354 -1.46 19.87 2.75
CA ALA A 354 -2.79 19.32 2.98
C ALA A 354 -3.11 19.15 4.48
N CYS A 355 -2.13 18.73 5.30
CA CYS A 355 -2.30 18.66 6.76
C CYS A 355 -2.50 20.05 7.39
N GLN A 356 -1.78 21.07 6.92
CA GLN A 356 -1.93 22.45 7.40
C GLN A 356 -3.29 23.04 7.00
N ASP A 357 -3.76 22.78 5.78
CA ASP A 357 -5.09 23.16 5.32
C ASP A 357 -6.19 22.46 6.15
N ALA A 358 -6.06 21.15 6.40
CA ALA A 358 -6.98 20.40 7.25
C ALA A 358 -7.04 20.94 8.68
N ARG A 359 -5.90 21.33 9.24
CA ARG A 359 -5.78 21.89 10.57
C ARG A 359 -6.55 23.19 10.71
N ALA A 360 -6.51 24.06 9.70
CA ALA A 360 -7.22 25.32 9.69
C ALA A 360 -8.76 25.14 9.75
N HIS A 361 -9.26 24.00 9.29
CA HIS A 361 -10.69 23.66 9.23
C HIS A 361 -11.11 22.62 10.30
N ALA A 362 -10.26 22.31 11.28
CA ALA A 362 -10.57 21.31 12.29
C ALA A 362 -11.66 21.77 13.26
N SER A 363 -12.61 20.87 13.56
CA SER A 363 -13.76 21.11 14.43
C SER A 363 -13.93 19.98 15.45
N PRO A 364 -14.30 20.28 16.71
CA PRO A 364 -14.62 19.26 17.72
C PRO A 364 -16.04 18.69 17.57
N SER A 365 -16.87 19.25 16.68
CA SER A 365 -18.29 18.92 16.52
C SER A 365 -18.55 18.21 15.19
N VAL A 366 -17.75 17.21 14.85
CA VAL A 366 -17.89 16.44 13.61
C VAL A 366 -18.59 15.12 13.93
N ARG A 367 -19.70 14.84 13.24
CA ARG A 367 -20.39 13.56 13.31
C ARG A 367 -19.68 12.54 12.41
N ILE A 368 -19.50 11.32 12.93
CA ILE A 368 -18.93 10.19 12.20
C ILE A 368 -20.00 9.16 11.93
N THR A 369 -20.03 8.58 10.74
CA THR A 369 -20.88 7.44 10.40
C THR A 369 -20.11 6.53 9.45
N ALA A 370 -19.79 5.31 9.90
CA ALA A 370 -19.17 4.29 9.06
C ALA A 370 -20.24 3.36 8.51
N LEU A 371 -20.29 3.22 7.19
CA LEU A 371 -21.24 2.37 6.47
C LEU A 371 -20.48 1.27 5.74
N PHE A 372 -21.06 0.07 5.72
CA PHE A 372 -20.46 -1.11 5.14
C PHE A 372 -21.54 -2.00 4.52
N ASP A 373 -21.24 -2.56 3.35
CA ASP A 373 -22.04 -3.57 2.68
C ASP A 373 -21.14 -4.57 1.94
N GLU A 374 -21.63 -5.79 1.74
CA GLU A 374 -20.96 -6.84 0.96
C GLU A 374 -21.90 -7.39 -0.13
N PRO A 375 -22.28 -6.55 -1.10
CA PRO A 375 -23.21 -6.97 -2.15
C PRO A 375 -22.60 -8.03 -3.05
N THR A 376 -23.48 -8.91 -3.57
CA THR A 376 -23.10 -9.94 -4.55
C THR A 376 -22.80 -9.27 -5.90
N ILE A 377 -21.63 -9.55 -6.49
CA ILE A 377 -21.26 -9.11 -7.82
C ILE A 377 -21.40 -10.22 -8.86
N ARG A 378 -21.19 -11.47 -8.45
CA ARG A 378 -21.32 -12.63 -9.35
C ARG A 378 -22.74 -12.77 -9.86
N ASP A 379 -22.93 -12.77 -11.19
CA ASP A 379 -24.23 -12.92 -11.87
C ASP A 379 -25.31 -11.93 -11.40
N ALA A 380 -24.88 -10.79 -10.87
CA ALA A 380 -25.79 -9.75 -10.40
C ALA A 380 -26.56 -9.13 -11.56
N THR A 381 -27.83 -8.78 -11.30
CA THR A 381 -28.69 -8.04 -12.23
C THR A 381 -28.89 -6.62 -11.70
N LEU A 382 -28.61 -5.65 -12.52
CA LEU A 382 -28.78 -4.22 -12.22
C LEU A 382 -30.25 -3.80 -12.35
N LYS A 383 -30.61 -2.66 -11.80
CA LYS A 383 -31.97 -2.10 -11.88
C LYS A 383 -32.43 -1.82 -13.31
N ASP A 384 -31.51 -1.50 -14.20
CA ASP A 384 -31.76 -1.28 -15.62
C ASP A 384 -31.81 -2.58 -16.46
N GLY A 385 -31.62 -3.74 -15.84
CA GLY A 385 -31.58 -5.05 -16.48
C GLY A 385 -30.21 -5.48 -16.96
N GLY A 386 -29.17 -4.64 -16.82
CA GLY A 386 -27.78 -5.01 -17.10
C GLY A 386 -27.32 -6.17 -16.20
N ARG A 387 -26.39 -7.02 -16.67
CA ARG A 387 -25.93 -8.18 -15.92
C ARG A 387 -24.43 -8.16 -15.74
N LEU A 388 -23.96 -8.63 -14.59
CA LEU A 388 -22.57 -8.94 -14.29
C LEU A 388 -22.25 -10.40 -14.69
N ALA A 389 -20.98 -10.71 -14.87
CA ALA A 389 -20.56 -12.02 -15.31
C ALA A 389 -20.74 -13.11 -14.23
N LEU A 390 -21.12 -14.31 -14.65
CA LEU A 390 -21.19 -15.50 -13.82
C LEU A 390 -19.82 -15.96 -13.32
N ALA A 391 -18.74 -15.69 -14.09
CA ALA A 391 -17.37 -16.05 -13.76
C ALA A 391 -16.42 -14.87 -13.98
N ALA A 392 -15.50 -14.69 -13.05
CA ALA A 392 -14.40 -13.75 -13.19
C ALA A 392 -13.49 -14.14 -14.39
N LEU A 393 -13.06 -13.13 -15.14
CA LEU A 393 -12.19 -13.35 -16.31
C LEU A 393 -11.21 -12.18 -16.47
N VAL A 394 -9.96 -12.47 -16.83
CA VAL A 394 -9.00 -11.50 -17.32
C VAL A 394 -8.81 -11.67 -18.83
N GLY A 395 -8.61 -10.57 -19.52
CA GLY A 395 -8.35 -10.55 -20.95
C GLY A 395 -6.87 -10.75 -21.29
N ALA A 396 -6.60 -11.04 -22.57
CA ALA A 396 -5.26 -11.16 -23.11
C ALA A 396 -4.39 -9.90 -22.90
N PRO A 397 -4.91 -8.67 -23.02
CA PRO A 397 -4.13 -7.46 -22.74
C PRO A 397 -3.58 -7.36 -21.31
N THR A 398 -4.21 -7.99 -20.31
CA THR A 398 -3.68 -8.07 -18.94
C THR A 398 -2.28 -8.69 -18.93
N LEU A 399 -2.05 -9.72 -19.73
CA LEU A 399 -0.75 -10.41 -19.81
C LEU A 399 0.28 -9.61 -20.62
N ARG A 400 -0.14 -8.66 -21.43
CA ARG A 400 0.75 -7.69 -22.07
C ARG A 400 1.39 -6.76 -21.02
N GLY A 401 0.70 -6.55 -19.90
CA GLY A 401 1.10 -5.67 -18.82
C GLY A 401 0.88 -4.20 -19.12
N SER A 402 0.98 -3.37 -18.09
CA SER A 402 0.92 -1.91 -18.22
C SER A 402 2.15 -1.35 -18.94
N GLU A 403 2.09 -0.07 -19.34
CA GLU A 403 3.20 0.63 -20.00
C GLU A 403 4.52 0.56 -19.21
N MET A 404 4.44 0.61 -17.89
CA MET A 404 5.63 0.61 -16.99
C MET A 404 6.17 -0.79 -16.72
N GLY A 405 5.31 -1.80 -16.63
CA GLY A 405 5.69 -3.13 -16.16
C GLY A 405 6.28 -4.02 -17.25
N GLY A 406 5.82 -3.86 -18.47
CA GLY A 406 6.06 -4.81 -19.54
C GLY A 406 5.53 -6.20 -19.18
N GLY A 407 5.05 -6.95 -20.13
CA GLY A 407 4.50 -8.29 -19.94
C GLY A 407 4.92 -9.22 -21.07
N VAL A 408 4.07 -10.17 -21.37
CA VAL A 408 4.32 -11.15 -22.44
C VAL A 408 4.15 -10.49 -23.81
N PRO A 409 5.19 -10.39 -24.64
CA PRO A 409 5.23 -9.50 -25.80
C PRO A 409 4.29 -9.92 -26.96
N PHE A 410 3.81 -11.15 -26.99
CA PHE A 410 2.91 -11.62 -28.05
C PHE A 410 1.43 -11.30 -27.81
N PHE A 411 1.04 -10.83 -26.61
CA PHE A 411 -0.28 -10.25 -26.38
C PHE A 411 -0.29 -8.77 -26.75
N LYS A 412 -1.43 -8.29 -27.22
CA LYS A 412 -1.57 -6.91 -27.70
C LYS A 412 -2.52 -6.12 -26.79
N GLU A 413 -2.21 -4.86 -26.56
CA GLU A 413 -3.12 -3.92 -25.93
C GLU A 413 -4.32 -3.65 -26.85
N GLY A 414 -5.52 -3.59 -26.29
CA GLY A 414 -6.74 -3.39 -27.06
C GLY A 414 -7.23 -4.64 -27.81
N GLU A 415 -6.66 -5.82 -27.54
CA GLU A 415 -7.11 -7.08 -28.16
C GLU A 415 -8.53 -7.42 -27.70
N ARG A 416 -9.45 -7.56 -28.65
CA ARG A 416 -10.89 -7.77 -28.42
C ARG A 416 -11.35 -9.02 -29.16
N LEU A 417 -12.40 -9.63 -28.63
CA LEU A 417 -13.13 -10.72 -29.28
C LEU A 417 -14.50 -10.20 -29.73
N GLU A 418 -14.57 -9.70 -30.96
CA GLU A 418 -15.78 -9.08 -31.51
C GLU A 418 -16.90 -10.11 -31.80
N GLU A 419 -16.52 -11.39 -31.95
CA GLU A 419 -17.43 -12.50 -32.24
C GLU A 419 -18.33 -12.90 -31.02
N LEU A 420 -18.05 -12.43 -29.83
CA LEU A 420 -18.95 -12.61 -28.68
C LEU A 420 -20.22 -11.80 -28.88
N SER A 421 -21.36 -12.34 -28.45
CA SER A 421 -22.61 -11.59 -28.39
C SER A 421 -22.44 -10.37 -27.48
N ASP A 422 -22.93 -9.22 -27.90
CA ASP A 422 -23.00 -8.01 -27.10
C ASP A 422 -23.91 -8.15 -25.87
N THR A 423 -24.64 -9.26 -25.75
CA THR A 423 -25.41 -9.62 -24.56
C THR A 423 -24.55 -10.30 -23.49
N ASP A 424 -23.32 -10.80 -23.83
CA ASP A 424 -22.41 -11.37 -22.84
C ASP A 424 -21.85 -10.25 -21.95
N PRO A 425 -21.96 -10.33 -20.61
CA PRO A 425 -21.36 -9.35 -19.71
C PRO A 425 -19.85 -9.17 -19.88
N GLN A 426 -19.11 -10.17 -20.36
CA GLN A 426 -17.66 -10.10 -20.61
C GLN A 426 -17.30 -9.54 -21.99
N TRP A 427 -18.27 -9.27 -22.87
CA TRP A 427 -18.00 -8.65 -24.18
C TRP A 427 -17.36 -7.26 -24.00
N PRO A 428 -16.34 -6.89 -24.78
CA PRO A 428 -15.65 -7.63 -25.85
C PRO A 428 -14.31 -8.27 -25.44
N LYS A 429 -14.19 -8.76 -24.20
CA LYS A 429 -12.95 -9.29 -23.63
C LYS A 429 -12.44 -10.54 -24.36
N ALA A 430 -11.19 -10.49 -24.87
CA ALA A 430 -10.51 -11.64 -25.46
C ALA A 430 -9.76 -12.44 -24.39
N PRO A 431 -10.09 -13.72 -24.14
CA PRO A 431 -9.34 -14.52 -23.18
C PRO A 431 -7.92 -14.84 -23.68
N PRO A 432 -6.93 -15.00 -22.78
CA PRO A 432 -5.55 -15.31 -23.17
C PRO A 432 -5.40 -16.78 -23.58
N ARG A 433 -5.65 -17.11 -24.84
CA ARG A 433 -5.82 -18.47 -25.42
C ARG A 433 -4.82 -19.51 -24.89
N ALA A 434 -3.53 -19.19 -24.86
CA ALA A 434 -2.48 -20.12 -24.44
C ALA A 434 -2.50 -20.45 -22.93
N LEU A 435 -3.02 -19.55 -22.09
CA LEU A 435 -3.03 -19.64 -20.64
C LEU A 435 -4.45 -19.66 -20.04
N GLU A 436 -5.47 -19.68 -20.89
CA GLU A 436 -6.87 -19.54 -20.47
C GLU A 436 -7.27 -20.53 -19.38
N ARG A 437 -6.91 -21.81 -19.54
CA ARG A 437 -7.23 -22.85 -18.55
C ARG A 437 -6.62 -22.54 -17.18
N LEU A 438 -5.33 -22.20 -17.13
CA LEU A 438 -4.63 -21.88 -15.88
C LEU A 438 -5.25 -20.65 -15.20
N ILE A 439 -5.55 -19.62 -15.98
CA ILE A 439 -6.15 -18.39 -15.47
C ILE A 439 -7.58 -18.63 -14.96
N ARG A 440 -8.40 -19.36 -15.69
CA ARG A 440 -9.75 -19.74 -15.23
C ARG A 440 -9.72 -20.54 -13.94
N GLU A 441 -8.80 -21.50 -13.81
CA GLU A 441 -8.65 -22.25 -12.55
C GLU A 441 -8.17 -21.37 -11.40
N SER A 442 -7.29 -20.38 -11.63
CA SER A 442 -6.83 -19.44 -10.60
C SER A 442 -7.91 -18.44 -10.18
N LEU A 443 -8.86 -18.12 -11.06
CA LEU A 443 -9.99 -17.21 -10.80
C LEU A 443 -11.26 -17.93 -10.32
N LYS A 444 -11.29 -19.25 -10.33
CA LYS A 444 -12.49 -20.08 -10.10
C LYS A 444 -13.22 -19.79 -8.79
N TYR A 445 -12.46 -19.50 -7.75
CA TYR A 445 -12.97 -19.27 -6.40
C TYR A 445 -12.84 -17.80 -5.98
N GLN A 446 -12.85 -16.85 -6.92
CA GLN A 446 -12.91 -15.44 -6.58
C GLN A 446 -14.16 -15.14 -5.72
N PRO A 447 -14.05 -14.22 -4.74
CA PRO A 447 -15.19 -13.85 -3.90
C PRO A 447 -16.38 -13.42 -4.75
N HIS A 448 -17.56 -13.91 -4.38
CA HIS A 448 -18.80 -13.56 -5.06
C HIS A 448 -19.39 -12.22 -4.59
N THR A 449 -18.87 -11.70 -3.49
CA THR A 449 -19.26 -10.41 -2.91
C THR A 449 -18.05 -9.50 -2.84
N LEU A 450 -18.27 -8.20 -2.95
CA LEU A 450 -17.21 -7.19 -2.76
C LEU A 450 -17.55 -6.27 -1.57
N PRO A 451 -16.64 -6.12 -0.61
CA PRO A 451 -16.87 -5.25 0.54
C PRO A 451 -16.74 -3.77 0.15
N LEU A 452 -17.84 -3.03 0.23
CA LEU A 452 -17.87 -1.59 0.00
C LEU A 452 -17.91 -0.86 1.35
N ARG A 453 -17.16 0.23 1.45
CA ARG A 453 -17.05 1.05 2.66
C ARG A 453 -17.28 2.51 2.36
N LEU A 454 -18.03 3.17 3.21
CA LEU A 454 -18.25 4.61 3.15
C LEU A 454 -18.18 5.19 4.56
N LEU A 455 -17.23 6.09 4.78
CA LEU A 455 -17.11 6.85 6.02
C LEU A 455 -17.56 8.29 5.77
N LYS A 456 -18.54 8.75 6.53
CA LYS A 456 -18.97 10.15 6.57
C LYS A 456 -18.36 10.82 7.79
N VAL A 457 -17.57 11.86 7.56
CA VAL A 457 -16.97 12.72 8.61
C VAL A 457 -17.54 14.13 8.35
N GLY A 458 -18.71 14.40 8.93
CA GLY A 458 -19.50 15.57 8.56
C GLY A 458 -19.90 15.52 7.09
N ASP A 459 -19.54 16.55 6.34
CA ASP A 459 -19.76 16.69 4.89
C ASP A 459 -18.61 16.16 4.01
N VAL A 460 -17.56 15.61 4.62
CA VAL A 460 -16.43 14.95 3.94
C VAL A 460 -16.63 13.44 3.99
N TRP A 461 -16.66 12.80 2.84
CA TRP A 461 -16.91 11.36 2.75
C TRP A 461 -15.72 10.62 2.17
N LEU A 462 -15.31 9.50 2.78
CA LEU A 462 -14.26 8.62 2.32
C LEU A 462 -14.85 7.31 1.80
N MET A 463 -14.64 7.03 0.52
CA MET A 463 -15.03 5.79 -0.15
C MET A 463 -13.86 4.79 -0.09
N GLY A 464 -14.08 3.61 0.46
CA GLY A 464 -13.15 2.50 0.42
C GLY A 464 -13.49 1.54 -0.72
N CYS A 465 -12.69 1.55 -1.79
CA CYS A 465 -12.86 0.70 -2.96
C CYS A 465 -12.06 -0.60 -2.83
N PRO A 466 -12.66 -1.78 -3.08
CA PRO A 466 -11.98 -3.07 -2.99
C PRO A 466 -11.20 -3.43 -4.26
N GLY A 467 -10.55 -2.48 -4.90
CA GLY A 467 -9.78 -2.64 -6.14
C GLY A 467 -9.14 -1.32 -6.55
N GLU A 468 -8.69 -1.25 -7.80
CA GLU A 468 -7.99 -0.11 -8.39
C GLU A 468 -8.92 0.69 -9.32
N PRO A 469 -9.66 1.69 -8.81
CA PRO A 469 -10.47 2.54 -9.69
C PRO A 469 -9.57 3.39 -10.58
N THR A 470 -9.94 3.51 -11.86
CA THR A 470 -9.36 4.52 -12.75
C THR A 470 -9.72 5.92 -12.29
N SER A 471 -8.93 6.91 -12.69
CA SER A 471 -9.14 8.31 -12.31
C SER A 471 -10.54 8.79 -12.70
N TRP A 472 -11.04 8.39 -13.88
CA TRP A 472 -12.37 8.82 -14.33
C TRP A 472 -13.49 8.09 -13.60
N LEU A 473 -13.39 6.76 -13.38
CA LEU A 473 -14.39 6.04 -12.58
C LEU A 473 -14.47 6.61 -11.14
N ALA A 474 -13.34 6.89 -10.52
CA ALA A 474 -13.32 7.49 -9.18
C ALA A 474 -14.02 8.86 -9.16
N HIS A 475 -13.89 9.66 -10.23
CA HIS A 475 -14.62 10.91 -10.40
C HIS A 475 -16.14 10.67 -10.51
N GLU A 476 -16.60 9.73 -11.35
CA GLU A 476 -18.02 9.39 -11.50
C GLU A 476 -18.64 8.95 -10.16
N LEU A 477 -17.98 8.05 -9.44
CA LEU A 477 -18.42 7.62 -8.11
C LEU A 477 -18.47 8.79 -7.11
N ALA A 478 -17.49 9.69 -7.15
CA ALA A 478 -17.48 10.88 -6.31
C ALA A 478 -18.64 11.83 -6.63
N GLN A 479 -19.08 11.94 -7.91
CA GLN A 479 -20.26 12.72 -8.28
C GLN A 479 -21.54 12.13 -7.68
N VAL A 480 -21.68 10.80 -7.66
CA VAL A 480 -22.81 10.13 -6.99
C VAL A 480 -22.85 10.50 -5.51
N MET A 481 -21.72 10.50 -4.81
CA MET A 481 -21.63 10.89 -3.39
C MET A 481 -22.02 12.37 -3.18
N ARG A 482 -21.57 13.27 -4.07
CA ARG A 482 -21.93 14.69 -4.02
C ARG A 482 -23.41 14.91 -4.21
N ALA A 483 -24.04 14.16 -5.13
CA ALA A 483 -25.50 14.20 -5.31
C ALA A 483 -26.26 13.76 -4.05
N ARG A 484 -25.62 13.03 -3.14
CA ARG A 484 -26.16 12.62 -1.82
C ARG A 484 -25.77 13.54 -0.67
N GLY A 485 -25.07 14.65 -0.93
CA GLY A 485 -24.77 15.70 0.06
C GLY A 485 -23.33 15.75 0.54
N ALA A 486 -22.42 14.96 -0.02
CA ALA A 486 -21.01 15.13 0.25
C ALA A 486 -20.49 16.45 -0.35
N ARG A 487 -19.85 17.31 0.45
CA ARG A 487 -19.10 18.47 -0.06
C ARG A 487 -17.79 18.03 -0.70
N GLU A 488 -17.06 17.18 0.00
CA GLU A 488 -15.80 16.61 -0.48
C GLU A 488 -15.84 15.09 -0.43
N VAL A 489 -15.20 14.47 -1.42
CA VAL A 489 -15.11 13.02 -1.51
C VAL A 489 -13.65 12.62 -1.67
N MET A 490 -13.20 11.81 -0.73
CA MET A 490 -11.93 11.09 -0.78
C MET A 490 -12.19 9.67 -1.31
N VAL A 491 -11.31 9.18 -2.15
CA VAL A 491 -11.33 7.78 -2.61
C VAL A 491 -10.05 7.10 -2.14
N THR A 492 -10.18 5.94 -1.50
CA THR A 492 -9.04 5.06 -1.21
C THR A 492 -9.23 3.74 -1.93
N ALA A 493 -8.25 3.38 -2.73
CA ALA A 493 -8.18 2.12 -3.47
C ALA A 493 -7.74 0.97 -2.57
N VAL A 494 -7.86 -0.24 -3.06
CA VAL A 494 -7.37 -1.50 -2.47
C VAL A 494 -7.66 -1.63 -0.98
N CYS A 495 -8.85 -1.17 -0.60
CA CYS A 495 -9.32 -1.06 0.78
C CYS A 495 -10.21 -2.23 1.17
N GLY A 496 -9.72 -3.07 2.07
CA GLY A 496 -10.45 -4.20 2.66
C GLY A 496 -10.71 -5.39 1.73
N ASP A 497 -10.29 -5.31 0.48
CA ASP A 497 -10.19 -6.43 -0.48
C ASP A 497 -9.41 -5.99 -1.72
N TYR A 498 -9.18 -6.95 -2.64
CA TYR A 498 -8.56 -6.68 -3.93
C TYR A 498 -9.23 -7.45 -5.06
N ALA A 499 -10.06 -6.78 -5.82
CA ALA A 499 -10.82 -7.33 -6.95
C ALA A 499 -10.23 -6.96 -8.32
N GLY A 500 -8.96 -6.57 -8.38
CA GLY A 500 -8.33 -6.08 -9.61
C GLY A 500 -8.73 -4.65 -9.95
N TYR A 501 -8.80 -4.36 -11.26
CA TYR A 501 -9.12 -3.03 -11.75
C TYR A 501 -10.62 -2.77 -11.78
N LEU A 502 -10.95 -1.49 -11.59
CA LEU A 502 -12.32 -0.97 -11.66
C LEU A 502 -12.31 0.17 -12.69
N THR A 503 -13.03 0.01 -13.79
CA THR A 503 -13.02 0.94 -14.93
C THR A 503 -14.43 1.39 -15.26
N THR A 504 -14.57 2.50 -15.98
CA THR A 504 -15.85 2.83 -16.62
C THR A 504 -16.20 1.79 -17.68
N GLU A 505 -17.47 1.70 -18.07
CA GLU A 505 -17.91 0.81 -19.16
C GLU A 505 -17.16 1.10 -20.48
N ARG A 506 -16.88 2.37 -20.76
CA ARG A 506 -16.17 2.78 -21.98
C ARG A 506 -14.71 2.37 -21.94
N GLU A 507 -14.01 2.59 -20.82
CA GLU A 507 -12.64 2.10 -20.61
C GLU A 507 -12.58 0.58 -20.64
N TYR A 508 -13.58 -0.11 -20.06
CA TYR A 508 -13.69 -1.58 -20.18
C TYR A 508 -13.75 -2.02 -21.64
N LYS A 509 -14.62 -1.41 -22.44
CA LYS A 509 -14.77 -1.76 -23.86
C LYS A 509 -13.52 -1.48 -24.69
N ALA A 510 -12.67 -0.57 -24.27
CA ALA A 510 -11.37 -0.31 -24.90
C ALA A 510 -10.41 -1.51 -24.80
N GLN A 511 -10.58 -2.38 -23.80
CA GLN A 511 -9.74 -3.56 -23.54
C GLN A 511 -8.24 -3.26 -23.49
N HIS A 512 -7.88 -2.09 -22.92
CA HIS A 512 -6.53 -1.83 -22.49
C HIS A 512 -6.22 -2.62 -21.21
N TYR A 513 -5.07 -2.40 -20.61
CA TYR A 513 -4.63 -3.17 -19.44
C TYR A 513 -5.66 -3.22 -18.31
N GLU A 514 -6.21 -2.08 -17.90
CA GLU A 514 -7.19 -1.96 -16.82
C GLU A 514 -8.54 -2.57 -17.17
N GLY A 515 -9.07 -2.27 -18.38
CA GLY A 515 -10.34 -2.83 -18.85
C GLY A 515 -10.29 -4.35 -18.99
N SER A 516 -9.17 -4.89 -19.49
CA SER A 516 -8.97 -6.33 -19.60
C SER A 516 -8.79 -7.02 -18.24
N SER A 517 -8.35 -6.26 -17.21
CA SER A 517 -8.15 -6.73 -15.84
C SER A 517 -9.37 -6.49 -14.92
N THR A 518 -10.45 -5.87 -15.42
CA THR A 518 -11.73 -5.73 -14.71
C THR A 518 -12.48 -7.06 -14.78
N LEU A 519 -12.60 -7.76 -13.64
CA LEU A 519 -12.92 -9.20 -13.59
C LEU A 519 -14.35 -9.55 -13.98
N TRP A 520 -15.34 -8.71 -13.61
CA TRP A 520 -16.76 -9.06 -13.61
C TRP A 520 -17.55 -8.52 -14.80
N GLY A 521 -16.85 -7.95 -15.75
CA GLY A 521 -17.45 -7.51 -17.01
C GLY A 521 -17.74 -6.01 -17.09
N ARG A 522 -18.35 -5.60 -18.22
CA ARG A 522 -18.53 -4.20 -18.61
C ARG A 522 -19.42 -3.38 -17.68
N ASN A 523 -20.34 -4.03 -16.98
CA ASN A 523 -21.32 -3.36 -16.09
C ASN A 523 -20.78 -3.18 -14.66
N THR A 524 -19.48 -3.40 -14.41
CA THR A 524 -18.87 -3.23 -13.07
C THR A 524 -19.02 -1.80 -12.55
N GLU A 525 -18.89 -0.78 -13.41
CA GLU A 525 -19.14 0.62 -13.06
C GLU A 525 -20.59 0.83 -12.54
N HIS A 526 -21.59 0.41 -13.32
CA HIS A 526 -23.01 0.57 -12.97
C HIS A 526 -23.35 -0.13 -11.66
N TRP A 527 -22.78 -1.31 -11.43
CA TRP A 527 -22.92 -2.04 -10.18
C TRP A 527 -22.32 -1.26 -8.99
N LEU A 528 -21.12 -0.68 -9.14
CA LEU A 528 -20.50 0.16 -8.11
C LEU A 528 -21.35 1.41 -7.82
N VAL A 529 -21.84 2.09 -8.86
CA VAL A 529 -22.71 3.26 -8.73
C VAL A 529 -23.97 2.90 -7.94
N GLU A 530 -24.68 1.84 -8.29
CA GLU A 530 -25.91 1.43 -7.59
C GLU A 530 -25.68 1.11 -6.12
N HIS A 531 -24.62 0.39 -5.81
CA HIS A 531 -24.36 -0.05 -4.44
C HIS A 531 -23.76 1.06 -3.57
N PHE A 532 -22.88 1.90 -4.09
CA PHE A 532 -22.41 3.08 -3.34
C PHE A 532 -23.54 4.10 -3.13
N ASP A 533 -24.42 4.29 -4.11
CA ASP A 533 -25.59 5.15 -3.97
C ASP A 533 -26.54 4.63 -2.87
N ALA A 534 -26.83 3.34 -2.87
CA ALA A 534 -27.63 2.69 -1.82
C ALA A 534 -26.96 2.80 -0.44
N LEU A 535 -25.65 2.58 -0.38
CA LEU A 535 -24.87 2.70 0.86
C LEU A 535 -24.90 4.13 1.39
N ALA A 536 -24.79 5.13 0.50
CA ALA A 536 -24.88 6.55 0.87
C ALA A 536 -26.24 6.97 1.47
N MET A 537 -27.32 6.29 1.08
CA MET A 537 -28.67 6.52 1.61
C MET A 537 -28.94 5.79 2.92
N SER A 538 -28.09 4.82 3.29
CA SER A 538 -28.26 4.04 4.52
C SER A 538 -28.05 4.91 5.76
N ALA A 539 -28.87 4.71 6.78
CA ALA A 539 -28.77 5.40 8.06
C ALA A 539 -27.82 4.71 9.04
N THR A 540 -27.69 3.41 8.93
CA THR A 540 -26.87 2.56 9.82
C THR A 540 -26.16 1.48 9.02
N ALA A 541 -24.95 1.11 9.49
CA ALA A 541 -24.26 -0.05 8.96
C ALA A 541 -24.81 -1.33 9.58
N ALA A 542 -25.01 -2.36 8.77
CA ALA A 542 -25.17 -3.71 9.29
C ALA A 542 -23.85 -4.17 9.92
N VAL A 543 -23.92 -4.79 11.11
CA VAL A 543 -22.76 -5.45 11.71
C VAL A 543 -22.61 -6.83 11.03
N PRO A 544 -21.54 -7.06 10.26
CA PRO A 544 -21.34 -8.35 9.62
C PRO A 544 -21.21 -9.47 10.65
N SER A 545 -21.95 -10.53 10.48
CA SER A 545 -21.97 -11.68 11.38
C SER A 545 -21.64 -12.99 10.63
N GLY A 546 -21.56 -14.10 11.35
CA GLY A 546 -21.30 -15.43 10.78
C GLY A 546 -19.84 -15.68 10.50
N THR A 547 -19.55 -16.41 9.41
CA THR A 547 -18.20 -16.87 9.06
C THR A 547 -17.82 -16.37 7.67
N ALA A 548 -16.69 -15.66 7.59
CA ALA A 548 -16.06 -15.35 6.30
C ALA A 548 -15.35 -16.62 5.80
N ARG A 549 -15.66 -17.03 4.57
CA ARG A 549 -15.16 -18.26 3.98
C ARG A 549 -14.33 -17.97 2.74
N PHE A 550 -13.14 -18.55 2.69
CA PHE A 550 -12.19 -18.42 1.59
C PHE A 550 -11.93 -19.80 1.00
N THR A 551 -12.23 -19.97 -0.28
CA THR A 551 -12.06 -21.22 -1.00
C THR A 551 -10.89 -21.09 -1.98
N MET A 552 -9.98 -22.06 -1.96
CA MET A 552 -8.77 -22.06 -2.79
C MET A 552 -8.69 -23.36 -3.59
N ASN A 553 -8.13 -23.27 -4.80
CA ASN A 553 -7.76 -24.43 -5.58
C ASN A 553 -6.35 -24.88 -5.16
N PRO A 554 -6.16 -26.01 -4.47
CA PRO A 554 -4.85 -26.42 -3.96
C PRO A 554 -3.83 -26.77 -5.04
N GLY A 555 -4.26 -26.99 -6.27
CA GLY A 555 -3.38 -27.16 -7.42
C GLY A 555 -2.80 -25.86 -7.98
N VAL A 556 -3.44 -24.73 -7.67
CA VAL A 556 -3.08 -23.40 -8.18
C VAL A 556 -2.78 -22.44 -7.04
N HIS A 557 -3.54 -22.55 -5.95
CA HIS A 557 -3.42 -21.71 -4.78
C HIS A 557 -3.72 -22.54 -3.51
N ARG A 558 -2.87 -22.47 -2.51
CA ARG A 558 -3.03 -23.22 -1.25
C ARG A 558 -2.53 -22.38 -0.06
N ALA A 559 -3.03 -22.70 1.13
CA ALA A 559 -2.44 -22.17 2.35
C ALA A 559 -1.13 -22.91 2.66
N LEU A 560 -0.08 -22.12 2.90
CA LEU A 560 1.24 -22.60 3.29
C LEU A 560 1.39 -22.41 4.79
N THR A 561 1.76 -23.47 5.49
CA THR A 561 2.05 -23.43 6.92
C THR A 561 3.51 -23.80 7.14
N GLU A 562 4.27 -22.92 7.76
CA GLU A 562 5.63 -23.23 8.21
C GLU A 562 5.59 -23.70 9.69
N PRO A 563 6.43 -24.69 10.08
CA PRO A 563 6.57 -25.05 11.48
C PRO A 563 7.06 -23.84 12.30
N ARG A 564 6.47 -23.57 13.45
CA ARG A 564 6.99 -22.56 14.39
C ARG A 564 8.32 -23.02 14.98
N PRO A 565 9.35 -22.14 15.07
CA PRO A 565 10.60 -22.50 15.66
C PRO A 565 10.51 -22.82 17.13
N PRO A 566 11.40 -23.66 17.66
CA PRO A 566 11.58 -23.80 19.09
C PRO A 566 12.00 -22.47 19.72
N THR A 567 11.43 -22.13 20.86
CA THR A 567 11.60 -20.83 21.55
C THR A 567 12.96 -20.66 22.23
N ASP A 568 13.81 -21.69 22.32
CA ASP A 568 15.03 -21.72 23.12
C ASP A 568 16.30 -21.82 22.25
N LYS A 569 16.58 -20.81 21.42
CA LYS A 569 17.85 -20.76 20.71
C LYS A 569 18.87 -19.88 21.44
N PRO A 570 20.16 -20.29 21.50
CA PRO A 570 21.19 -19.45 22.08
C PRO A 570 21.34 -18.13 21.33
N THR A 571 21.71 -17.08 22.05
CA THR A 571 21.95 -15.74 21.49
C THR A 571 22.95 -15.84 20.31
N PRO A 572 22.58 -15.36 19.11
CA PRO A 572 23.46 -15.48 17.95
C PRO A 572 24.79 -14.74 18.19
N SER A 573 25.90 -15.42 17.95
CA SER A 573 27.23 -14.79 17.90
C SER A 573 27.58 -14.46 16.44
N TRP A 574 28.42 -13.47 16.23
CA TRP A 574 28.89 -13.17 14.87
C TRP A 574 29.83 -14.26 14.35
N PRO A 575 29.62 -14.76 13.12
CA PRO A 575 30.58 -15.66 12.48
C PRO A 575 31.90 -14.95 12.13
N ARG A 576 31.87 -13.64 11.90
CA ARG A 576 33.02 -12.76 11.61
C ARG A 576 32.79 -11.36 12.20
N PRO A 577 33.88 -10.62 12.51
CA PRO A 577 33.76 -9.25 13.00
C PRO A 577 33.04 -8.33 12.01
N PRO A 578 32.16 -7.42 12.48
CA PRO A 578 31.58 -6.39 11.65
C PRO A 578 32.59 -5.29 11.32
N GLU A 579 32.37 -4.58 10.20
CA GLU A 579 33.29 -3.59 9.67
C GLU A 579 32.56 -2.32 9.21
N PHE A 580 33.21 -1.16 9.35
CA PHE A 580 32.83 0.09 8.68
C PHE A 580 33.52 0.25 7.33
N ALA A 581 32.82 0.80 6.35
CA ALA A 581 33.42 1.42 5.19
C ALA A 581 33.84 2.87 5.52
N ALA A 582 34.84 3.39 4.82
CA ALA A 582 35.25 4.78 5.03
C ALA A 582 34.09 5.76 4.72
N PRO A 583 33.71 6.63 5.67
CA PRO A 583 32.67 7.61 5.45
C PRO A 583 33.06 8.61 4.36
N ARG A 584 32.10 9.07 3.57
CA ARG A 584 32.33 10.02 2.47
C ARG A 584 31.23 11.07 2.38
N VAL A 585 31.57 12.24 1.89
CA VAL A 585 30.59 13.26 1.54
C VAL A 585 30.43 13.32 0.02
N THR A 586 29.21 13.17 -0.45
CA THR A 586 28.88 13.21 -1.87
C THR A 586 27.69 14.17 -2.05
N ASN A 587 27.85 15.18 -2.91
CA ASN A 587 26.83 16.20 -3.15
C ASN A 587 26.30 16.85 -1.85
N GLY A 588 27.19 17.14 -0.89
CA GLY A 588 26.84 17.76 0.39
C GLY A 588 26.21 16.82 1.43
N ARG A 589 25.96 15.56 1.08
CA ARG A 589 25.35 14.52 1.94
C ARG A 589 26.42 13.58 2.50
N LEU A 590 26.30 13.20 3.77
CA LEU A 590 27.17 12.22 4.40
C LEU A 590 26.69 10.80 4.09
N VAL A 591 27.56 9.99 3.56
CA VAL A 591 27.33 8.55 3.37
C VAL A 591 28.11 7.77 4.43
N ILE A 592 27.39 7.00 5.25
CA ILE A 592 27.96 6.06 6.22
C ILE A 592 27.53 4.66 5.78
N ALA A 593 28.48 3.73 5.75
CA ALA A 593 28.22 2.36 5.33
C ALA A 593 29.08 1.37 6.12
N GLY A 594 28.69 0.11 6.09
CA GLY A 594 29.44 -0.97 6.73
C GLY A 594 28.86 -2.32 6.39
N ARG A 595 29.39 -3.35 7.06
CA ARG A 595 28.88 -4.71 6.95
C ARG A 595 28.96 -5.44 8.28
N TRP A 596 28.07 -6.41 8.46
CA TRP A 596 28.16 -7.39 9.54
C TRP A 596 27.81 -8.78 9.03
N PHE A 597 28.10 -9.77 9.85
CA PHE A 597 27.84 -11.16 9.52
C PHE A 597 26.96 -11.77 10.59
N ALA A 598 25.99 -12.55 10.18
CA ALA A 598 25.11 -13.29 11.06
C ALA A 598 24.92 -14.72 10.53
N TRP A 599 24.53 -15.64 11.41
CA TRP A 599 24.09 -16.94 10.93
C TRP A 599 22.76 -16.79 10.19
N ALA A 600 22.62 -17.50 9.08
CA ALA A 600 21.36 -17.50 8.35
C ALA A 600 20.24 -17.95 9.29
N PRO A 601 19.12 -17.21 9.39
CA PRO A 601 17.98 -17.61 10.18
C PRO A 601 17.44 -18.92 9.61
N GLN A 602 17.13 -19.86 10.50
CA GLN A 602 16.49 -21.11 10.07
C GLN A 602 15.05 -20.90 9.63
N GLU A 603 14.44 -19.77 10.03
CA GLU A 603 13.06 -19.41 9.71
C GLU A 603 12.89 -17.93 9.39
N ARG A 604 11.99 -17.65 8.43
CA ARG A 604 11.74 -16.31 7.88
C ARG A 604 11.12 -15.33 8.87
N SER A 605 10.36 -15.81 9.84
CA SER A 605 9.64 -15.01 10.84
C SER A 605 10.52 -14.40 11.92
N GLU A 606 11.78 -14.76 11.99
CA GLU A 606 12.68 -14.35 13.08
C GLU A 606 13.16 -12.90 13.01
N LEU A 607 13.03 -12.21 11.88
CA LEU A 607 13.73 -10.94 11.61
C LEU A 607 12.88 -9.66 11.67
N GLY A 608 11.60 -9.74 12.00
CA GLY A 608 10.66 -8.62 11.86
C GLY A 608 10.58 -7.62 13.02
N TRP A 609 11.37 -7.74 14.08
CA TRP A 609 11.14 -6.98 15.32
C TRP A 609 12.22 -5.93 15.59
N GLY A 610 11.82 -4.65 15.70
CA GLY A 610 12.70 -3.56 16.11
C GLY A 610 13.71 -3.11 15.04
N ALA A 611 14.58 -2.18 15.40
CA ALA A 611 15.64 -1.71 14.51
C ALA A 611 16.71 -2.79 14.31
N TRP A 612 17.04 -3.09 13.05
CA TRP A 612 18.11 -4.06 12.74
C TRP A 612 19.51 -3.47 12.90
N ILE A 613 19.62 -2.15 12.69
CA ILE A 613 20.85 -1.40 12.85
C ILE A 613 20.58 -0.05 13.51
N ARG A 614 21.49 0.36 14.40
CA ARG A 614 21.51 1.70 14.98
C ARG A 614 22.94 2.20 15.11
N LEU A 615 23.13 3.49 14.98
CA LEU A 615 24.40 4.16 15.15
C LEU A 615 24.43 4.87 16.52
N GLU A 616 25.49 4.60 17.26
CA GLU A 616 25.69 5.14 18.61
C GLU A 616 26.97 5.98 18.70
N ASP A 617 27.00 6.94 19.57
CA ASP A 617 28.22 7.58 20.01
C ASP A 617 29.05 6.53 20.79
N ALA A 618 30.28 6.29 20.35
CA ALA A 618 31.11 5.24 20.92
C ALA A 618 31.61 5.57 22.35
N GLU A 619 31.61 6.84 22.70
CA GLU A 619 32.08 7.33 24.00
C GLU A 619 30.95 7.29 25.06
N THR A 620 29.75 7.77 24.69
CA THR A 620 28.62 7.84 25.60
C THR A 620 27.71 6.62 25.55
N GLY A 621 27.70 5.88 24.44
CA GLY A 621 26.78 4.77 24.18
C GLY A 621 25.37 5.21 23.80
N GLU A 622 25.11 6.52 23.68
CA GLU A 622 23.81 7.05 23.28
C GLU A 622 23.59 6.88 21.77
N VAL A 623 22.34 6.62 21.39
CA VAL A 623 21.97 6.57 19.97
C VAL A 623 22.12 7.96 19.35
N LEU A 624 22.91 8.03 18.29
CA LEU A 624 23.10 9.28 17.54
C LEU A 624 21.77 9.75 16.95
N ARG A 625 21.67 11.03 16.67
CA ARG A 625 20.48 11.62 16.10
C ARG A 625 20.86 12.36 14.80
N SER A 626 19.90 12.39 13.86
CA SER A 626 19.95 13.21 12.66
C SER A 626 18.54 13.72 12.40
N ALA A 627 18.39 14.98 12.05
CA ALA A 627 17.08 15.64 11.96
C ALA A 627 16.19 15.39 13.19
N ASN A 628 16.77 15.46 14.38
CA ASN A 628 16.12 15.17 15.68
C ASN A 628 15.53 13.75 15.84
N GLN A 629 15.90 12.80 14.98
CA GLN A 629 15.48 11.41 15.05
C GLN A 629 16.64 10.48 15.43
N PRO A 630 16.36 9.36 16.15
CA PRO A 630 17.34 8.32 16.37
C PRO A 630 17.92 7.84 15.03
N LEU A 631 19.24 7.69 14.98
CA LEU A 631 19.92 7.24 13.76
C LEU A 631 19.91 5.72 13.68
N ASP A 632 18.75 5.18 13.35
CA ASP A 632 18.46 3.76 13.13
C ASP A 632 17.61 3.56 11.88
N ASP A 633 17.42 2.31 11.47
CA ASP A 633 16.68 1.98 10.25
C ASP A 633 15.14 2.02 10.40
N GLN A 634 14.61 2.29 11.59
CA GLN A 634 13.18 2.60 11.78
C GLN A 634 12.88 4.08 11.57
N HIS A 635 13.85 4.96 11.77
CA HIS A 635 13.69 6.40 11.68
C HIS A 635 14.37 7.00 10.45
N HIS A 636 15.34 6.29 9.84
CA HIS A 636 16.03 6.72 8.63
C HIS A 636 15.97 5.65 7.53
N THR A 637 16.14 6.05 6.27
CA THR A 637 16.20 5.11 5.14
C THR A 637 17.59 4.50 5.07
N PHE A 638 17.71 3.27 5.49
CA PHE A 638 18.90 2.46 5.26
C PHE A 638 18.69 1.56 4.02
N LEU A 639 19.70 1.44 3.19
CA LEU A 639 19.83 0.33 2.25
C LEU A 639 20.49 -0.82 3.01
N LEU A 640 19.80 -1.95 3.09
CA LEU A 640 20.27 -3.16 3.76
C LEU A 640 20.27 -4.29 2.75
N GLU A 641 21.45 -4.67 2.27
CA GLU A 641 21.64 -5.80 1.34
C GLU A 641 22.13 -7.01 2.11
N PHE A 642 21.73 -8.18 1.68
CA PHE A 642 22.22 -9.43 2.28
C PHE A 642 22.55 -10.47 1.21
N MET A 643 23.60 -11.23 1.47
CA MET A 643 24.03 -12.36 0.66
C MET A 643 24.28 -13.56 1.57
N GLU A 644 23.76 -14.71 1.20
CA GLU A 644 24.01 -15.96 1.90
C GLU A 644 25.12 -16.75 1.24
N ALA A 645 26.09 -17.18 2.02
CA ALA A 645 27.13 -18.09 1.59
C ALA A 645 27.53 -19.04 2.72
N GLY A 646 27.33 -20.36 2.53
CA GLY A 646 27.72 -21.37 3.51
C GLY A 646 27.03 -21.25 4.87
N GLY A 647 25.74 -20.90 4.90
CA GLY A 647 24.95 -20.72 6.13
C GLY A 647 25.25 -19.44 6.90
N VAL A 648 26.02 -18.53 6.32
CA VAL A 648 26.30 -17.20 6.88
C VAL A 648 25.68 -16.14 6.01
N LEU A 649 24.95 -15.19 6.63
CA LEU A 649 24.45 -13.98 5.99
C LEU A 649 25.48 -12.87 6.15
N GLU A 650 25.98 -12.35 5.04
CA GLU A 650 26.69 -11.08 4.99
C GLU A 650 25.66 -9.97 4.76
N TRP A 651 25.61 -9.02 5.67
CA TRP A 651 24.78 -7.84 5.62
C TRP A 651 25.63 -6.64 5.26
N ARG A 652 25.27 -5.95 4.21
CA ARG A 652 25.83 -4.64 3.84
C ARG A 652 24.79 -3.58 4.07
N TRP A 653 25.19 -2.48 4.66
CA TRP A 653 24.29 -1.40 4.95
C TRP A 653 24.87 -0.06 4.54
N MET A 654 23.99 0.87 4.20
CA MET A 654 24.34 2.24 3.88
C MET A 654 23.20 3.17 4.31
N VAL A 655 23.55 4.31 4.87
CA VAL A 655 22.64 5.43 5.13
C VAL A 655 23.21 6.71 4.55
N VAL A 656 22.35 7.56 4.02
CA VAL A 656 22.70 8.87 3.46
C VAL A 656 22.01 9.94 4.29
N LEU A 657 22.77 10.90 4.84
CA LEU A 657 22.29 11.91 5.78
C LEU A 657 22.47 13.32 5.20
N ASP A 658 21.40 14.11 5.23
CA ASP A 658 21.42 15.53 4.90
C ASP A 658 21.85 16.38 6.10
N ASP A 659 21.28 16.10 7.28
CA ASP A 659 21.65 16.75 8.54
C ASP A 659 22.72 15.95 9.28
N TRP A 660 23.98 16.26 9.02
CA TRP A 660 25.11 15.49 9.54
C TRP A 660 26.26 16.32 10.14
N ARG A 661 26.26 17.66 9.96
CA ARG A 661 27.44 18.47 10.34
C ARG A 661 27.78 18.36 11.82
N HIS A 662 26.79 18.15 12.67
CA HIS A 662 26.92 17.94 14.13
C HIS A 662 27.58 16.58 14.50
N LEU A 663 27.63 15.64 13.53
CA LEU A 663 28.32 14.34 13.71
C LEU A 663 29.82 14.41 13.41
N ARG A 664 30.32 15.54 12.87
CA ARG A 664 31.74 15.70 12.52
C ARG A 664 32.63 15.49 13.75
N ASN A 665 33.72 14.74 13.57
CA ASN A 665 34.71 14.36 14.59
C ASN A 665 34.18 13.42 15.67
N ARG A 666 32.91 13.04 15.67
CA ARG A 666 32.42 12.04 16.60
C ARG A 666 33.00 10.65 16.31
N ARG A 667 33.19 9.87 17.35
CA ARG A 667 33.50 8.45 17.26
C ARG A 667 32.20 7.68 17.26
N ILE A 668 31.88 7.03 16.14
CA ILE A 668 30.62 6.30 15.96
C ILE A 668 30.86 4.80 16.06
N ARG A 669 29.87 4.12 16.59
CA ARG A 669 29.76 2.67 16.64
C ARG A 669 28.41 2.27 16.09
N PHE A 670 28.31 1.18 15.33
CA PHE A 670 27.01 0.62 15.00
C PHE A 670 26.72 -0.63 15.84
N ARG A 671 25.46 -0.83 16.18
CA ARG A 671 24.94 -2.06 16.77
C ARG A 671 23.87 -2.65 15.90
N THR A 672 23.86 -3.98 15.87
CA THR A 672 22.82 -4.75 15.19
C THR A 672 21.97 -5.49 16.22
N GLN A 673 20.70 -5.71 15.89
CA GLN A 673 19.82 -6.58 16.65
C GLN A 673 19.66 -7.90 15.92
N GLY A 674 19.56 -8.97 16.69
CA GLY A 674 19.19 -10.29 16.18
C GLY A 674 17.68 -10.47 16.07
N PRO A 675 17.24 -11.70 15.77
CA PRO A 675 15.84 -12.06 15.68
C PRO A 675 15.01 -11.59 16.89
N ARG A 676 13.79 -11.14 16.65
CA ARG A 676 12.84 -10.67 17.67
C ARG A 676 13.36 -9.58 18.62
N GLY A 677 14.26 -8.71 18.14
CA GLY A 677 14.79 -7.61 18.95
C GLY A 677 15.80 -8.04 20.02
N VAL A 678 16.26 -9.28 20.02
CA VAL A 678 17.31 -9.77 20.92
C VAL A 678 18.60 -9.06 20.59
N SER A 679 19.25 -8.47 21.60
CA SER A 679 20.54 -7.81 21.43
C SER A 679 21.61 -8.86 21.04
N VAL A 680 22.24 -8.67 19.88
CA VAL A 680 23.39 -9.48 19.47
C VAL A 680 24.59 -9.04 20.30
N GLN A 681 25.22 -9.96 21.00
CA GLN A 681 26.43 -9.69 21.76
C GLN A 681 27.67 -10.05 20.94
N PRO A 682 28.73 -9.23 21.01
CA PRO A 682 29.99 -9.61 20.37
C PRO A 682 30.52 -10.91 21.01
N PRO A 683 31.23 -11.76 20.26
CA PRO A 683 31.93 -12.90 20.82
C PRO A 683 32.88 -12.46 21.96
N PRO A 684 33.20 -13.33 22.92
CA PRO A 684 34.17 -13.02 23.96
C PRO A 684 35.47 -12.46 23.38
N GLY A 685 35.90 -11.28 23.86
CA GLY A 685 37.10 -10.59 23.38
C GLY A 685 36.92 -9.71 22.13
N ALA A 686 35.78 -9.76 21.45
CA ALA A 686 35.48 -8.86 20.34
C ALA A 686 34.78 -7.59 20.81
N ARG A 687 34.99 -6.48 20.11
CA ARG A 687 34.27 -5.19 20.33
C ARG A 687 33.46 -4.82 19.13
N TRP A 688 32.42 -4.04 19.36
CA TRP A 688 31.68 -3.39 18.26
C TRP A 688 32.64 -2.48 17.49
N PRO A 689 32.60 -2.47 16.13
CA PRO A 689 33.48 -1.62 15.35
C PRO A 689 33.19 -0.16 15.61
N GLU A 690 34.25 0.63 15.76
CA GLU A 690 34.20 2.06 15.99
C GLU A 690 34.92 2.78 14.85
N GLN A 691 34.32 3.88 14.39
CA GLN A 691 34.87 4.74 13.32
C GLN A 691 34.82 6.19 13.76
N ARG A 692 35.95 6.88 13.68
CA ARG A 692 35.96 8.34 13.82
C ARG A 692 35.55 8.98 12.51
N LEU A 693 34.54 9.83 12.55
CA LEU A 693 34.07 10.59 11.39
C LEU A 693 35.03 11.76 11.10
N VAL A 694 36.24 11.46 10.67
CA VAL A 694 37.20 12.46 10.19
C VAL A 694 36.84 12.72 8.73
N LEU A 695 36.11 13.81 8.48
CA LEU A 695 35.69 14.23 7.15
C LEU A 695 36.60 15.37 6.69
N SER A 696 37.51 15.09 5.78
CA SER A 696 38.17 16.15 5.00
C SER A 696 37.11 16.74 4.06
N VAL A 697 36.74 17.99 4.26
CA VAL A 697 35.97 18.73 3.26
C VAL A 697 36.94 19.03 2.14
N ALA A 698 36.82 18.36 1.00
CA ALA A 698 37.30 18.95 -0.23
C ALA A 698 36.45 20.24 -0.47
N ALA A 699 37.10 21.35 -0.59
CA ALA A 699 36.57 22.69 -0.74
C ALA A 699 35.59 22.78 -1.93
#